data_9ee7e5d30124876ad9bca8b45b2f0cef
#
_entry.id   9ee7e5d30124876ad9bca8b45b2f0cef
#
_cell.length_a   1.000
_cell.length_b   1.000
_cell.length_c   1.000
_cell.angle_alpha   90.00
_cell.angle_beta   90.00
_cell.angle_gamma   90.00
#
_symmetry.space_group_name_H-M   'P 1'
#
loop_
_entity.id
_entity.type
_entity.pdbx_description
1 polymer ?
#
loop_
_entity_poly.entity_id
_entity_poly.type
_entity_poly.pdbx_seq_one_letter_code
_entity_poly.pdbx_strand_id
1 'polypeptide(L)'
;MKAVRSFAYLLLSVVLLITSVTFSAEAQTDTYETMANLVVFVKFPEDNGTDITDNSQKIIMTYNDTTDIYAGSDIDFSFKKYISEISRGKLNVNNVFPQLEGDTIVPLTLSASHDNSDDSTVIQEVIAAFNSGKITLPGDKLDNRYSQSIDNTTIIIQGRSSSGSDFLWPHKSVSAVTTMIKNKYYIGNYNIIDSYSLTGAVSPCQGVISHEFLHSVGLPDLYRVNGASGAPVGVWDIMASDSFFQQYPLSYQRYKMGWVPMKQITESGTYTLDPVSSDSDTILYEIKTPMSGSESFILEYRKKVTDNFSNLGFETKIPSSGLLIYRVNRSVPNLTNAQGQDYLYVFRPGETDTTSSSGDLFKAALDPSDNRTSFGSADFTATVSDGTIFYSDGSNSGIVISDVAYNEDSSQISFNINIPDYSSLGLWELVPNDISLEASTINMDSDSQGNIYSCVTGTENWNTTNKIYKYDGTAWTVLGSAFSGVNYIDIKIYNDVPYVLYLNSGGRPVIAKYEGGKWNTLFTDTSVSYPNDIQLFSGDSGFYAAWTVDGSRLSIKKITSSGVTSVDSSLTADYFSNPSLGAVGNYIYVTYCNFAFGSGAGTQYTQIKRYNLSSGAWESISVSNPLASSNLHRSIGYNGEYWMIAVASGKTPIIVKVDGDSNVTQYEVPTTITNFLEISMDIAENGTVCVSLIASGEASRILYLDSGEWKQLGSTPCSDCQSADMTVSNNRVYVGAVLSNTGTVSLTYKDLPEKELPELISPEAETVAVSDSYITGIPQKTVNLRLYLEATNGGYFKYDSVRTGGQVLLYTADDVLVKRYTVVIKGDVNGDGAADGCDAVIINAAAAGMLTLPDHFGMASDTDGDGNITDSDSEYPILCGLNI
;
A
#
# COMPACT_ATOMS: atom_id res chain seq x y z
N MET A 1 16.47 54.65 16.26
CA MET A 1 15.78 54.75 14.95
C MET A 1 16.38 53.85 13.81
N LYS A 2 17.69 53.59 13.77
CA LYS A 2 18.27 52.68 12.76
C LYS A 2 17.95 51.18 13.03
N ALA A 3 17.89 50.74 14.29
CA ALA A 3 17.57 49.36 14.65
C ALA A 3 16.12 48.96 14.38
N VAL A 4 15.17 49.91 14.49
CA VAL A 4 13.75 49.66 14.23
C VAL A 4 13.45 49.53 12.73
N ARG A 5 14.21 50.23 11.88
CA ARG A 5 14.09 50.12 10.43
C ARG A 5 14.64 48.79 9.90
N SER A 6 15.71 48.24 10.47
CA SER A 6 16.27 46.96 10.08
C SER A 6 15.32 45.77 10.46
N PHE A 7 14.62 45.90 11.59
CA PHE A 7 13.65 44.89 11.99
C PHE A 7 12.40 44.92 11.12
N ALA A 8 11.94 46.08 10.72
CA ALA A 8 10.81 46.23 9.80
C ALA A 8 11.11 45.69 8.39
N TYR A 9 12.35 45.86 7.89
CA TYR A 9 12.75 45.26 6.62
C TYR A 9 12.95 43.76 6.67
N LEU A 10 13.36 43.20 7.81
CA LEU A 10 13.47 41.77 8.02
C LEU A 10 12.07 41.13 8.13
N LEU A 11 11.13 41.78 8.82
CA LEU A 11 9.72 41.29 8.89
C LEU A 11 9.02 41.42 7.53
N LEU A 12 9.27 42.44 6.74
CA LEU A 12 8.69 42.61 5.42
C LEU A 12 9.26 41.63 4.40
N SER A 13 10.54 41.27 4.51
CA SER A 13 11.15 40.24 3.67
C SER A 13 10.70 38.83 4.04
N VAL A 14 10.44 38.53 5.32
CA VAL A 14 9.89 37.27 5.74
C VAL A 14 8.39 37.14 5.38
N VAL A 15 7.62 38.24 5.46
CA VAL A 15 6.22 38.25 5.00
C VAL A 15 6.15 38.20 3.47
N LEU A 16 7.07 38.78 2.74
CA LEU A 16 7.14 38.65 1.27
C LEU A 16 7.67 37.28 0.81
N LEU A 17 8.50 36.59 1.61
CA LEU A 17 8.89 35.20 1.32
C LEU A 17 7.76 34.20 1.63
N ILE A 18 6.86 34.49 2.59
CA ILE A 18 5.71 33.62 2.89
C ILE A 18 4.55 33.83 1.89
N THR A 19 4.48 35.00 1.25
CA THR A 19 3.44 35.27 0.22
C THR A 19 3.86 34.94 -1.22
N SER A 20 5.09 34.49 -1.45
CA SER A 20 5.57 34.04 -2.77
C SER A 20 5.77 32.53 -2.90
N VAL A 21 5.35 31.73 -1.93
CA VAL A 21 4.97 30.35 -2.21
C VAL A 21 3.57 30.41 -2.82
N THR A 22 3.47 30.94 -4.02
CA THR A 22 2.46 30.47 -4.93
C THR A 22 2.74 28.99 -5.11
N PHE A 23 1.92 28.15 -4.48
CA PHE A 23 1.61 26.88 -5.10
C PHE A 23 1.20 27.25 -6.54
N SER A 24 2.08 27.09 -7.49
CA SER A 24 1.66 26.71 -8.81
C SER A 24 1.03 25.33 -8.55
N ALA A 25 -0.30 25.28 -8.30
CA ALA A 25 -1.05 24.22 -8.86
C ALA A 25 -0.57 24.22 -10.32
N GLU A 26 0.28 23.27 -10.69
CA GLU A 26 0.35 22.86 -12.07
C GLU A 26 -1.11 22.65 -12.41
N ALA A 27 -1.66 23.54 -13.23
CA ALA A 27 -2.91 23.30 -13.88
C ALA A 27 -2.65 21.97 -14.55
N GLN A 28 -3.27 20.91 -14.01
CA GLN A 28 -3.34 19.62 -14.65
C GLN A 28 -3.93 19.99 -16.00
N THR A 29 -3.06 20.09 -17.01
CA THR A 29 -3.49 20.34 -18.38
C THR A 29 -4.35 19.13 -18.66
N ASP A 30 -5.68 19.34 -18.71
CA ASP A 30 -6.63 18.32 -19.12
C ASP A 30 -6.13 17.84 -20.49
N THR A 31 -5.40 16.72 -20.49
CA THR A 31 -4.94 16.10 -21.72
C THR A 31 -6.13 15.40 -22.31
N TYR A 32 -6.79 16.11 -23.23
CA TYR A 32 -7.86 15.52 -24.03
C TYR A 32 -7.24 14.43 -24.90
N GLU A 33 -7.57 13.17 -24.63
CA GLU A 33 -7.14 12.05 -25.44
C GLU A 33 -8.07 11.93 -26.64
N THR A 34 -7.50 11.76 -27.84
CA THR A 34 -8.28 11.44 -29.04
C THR A 34 -7.90 10.05 -29.51
N MET A 35 -8.87 9.15 -29.63
CA MET A 35 -8.70 7.84 -30.23
C MET A 35 -9.23 7.86 -31.68
N ALA A 36 -8.47 7.29 -32.58
CA ALA A 36 -8.94 6.99 -33.93
C ALA A 36 -9.67 5.64 -33.92
N ASN A 37 -10.87 5.60 -34.47
CA ASN A 37 -11.64 4.39 -34.70
C ASN A 37 -11.75 4.14 -36.21
N LEU A 38 -10.98 3.20 -36.74
CA LEU A 38 -11.05 2.80 -38.12
C LEU A 38 -12.25 1.86 -38.31
N VAL A 39 -13.28 2.32 -38.98
CA VAL A 39 -14.52 1.54 -39.20
C VAL A 39 -14.49 0.91 -40.61
N VAL A 40 -14.36 -0.41 -40.66
CA VAL A 40 -14.23 -1.19 -41.89
C VAL A 40 -15.45 -2.08 -42.07
N PHE A 41 -15.98 -2.14 -43.30
CA PHE A 41 -17.17 -2.89 -43.65
C PHE A 41 -16.81 -4.07 -44.52
N VAL A 42 -17.28 -5.26 -44.16
CA VAL A 42 -17.01 -6.48 -44.90
C VAL A 42 -18.29 -7.30 -45.09
N LYS A 43 -18.29 -8.17 -46.15
CA LYS A 43 -19.31 -9.19 -46.36
C LYS A 43 -18.71 -10.47 -46.88
N PHE A 44 -19.36 -11.60 -46.62
CA PHE A 44 -18.99 -12.88 -47.14
C PHE A 44 -19.43 -13.03 -48.62
N PRO A 45 -18.77 -13.90 -49.43
CA PRO A 45 -19.11 -14.10 -50.84
C PRO A 45 -20.54 -14.60 -51.03
N GLU A 46 -21.05 -15.41 -50.11
CA GLU A 46 -22.40 -15.97 -50.12
C GLU A 46 -23.47 -14.97 -49.68
N ASP A 47 -23.10 -13.87 -49.03
CA ASP A 47 -24.04 -12.87 -48.53
C ASP A 47 -24.45 -11.91 -49.66
N ASN A 48 -25.71 -11.99 -50.06
CA ASN A 48 -26.30 -11.15 -51.10
C ASN A 48 -27.10 -9.96 -50.53
N GLY A 49 -27.08 -9.76 -49.20
CA GLY A 49 -27.76 -8.65 -48.54
C GLY A 49 -27.14 -7.30 -48.94
N THR A 50 -27.91 -6.24 -48.72
CA THR A 50 -27.53 -4.85 -49.02
C THR A 50 -27.66 -3.95 -47.77
N ASP A 51 -27.87 -4.54 -46.62
CA ASP A 51 -28.18 -3.80 -45.35
C ASP A 51 -27.19 -2.69 -45.04
N ILE A 52 -25.88 -2.95 -45.18
CA ILE A 52 -24.84 -1.94 -44.96
C ILE A 52 -24.97 -0.81 -45.98
N THR A 53 -25.08 -1.15 -47.24
CA THR A 53 -25.16 -0.19 -48.37
C THR A 53 -26.46 0.65 -48.29
N ASP A 54 -27.61 0.01 -48.06
CA ASP A 54 -28.90 0.67 -48.01
C ASP A 54 -29.06 1.56 -46.78
N ASN A 55 -28.33 1.27 -45.68
CA ASN A 55 -28.37 2.05 -44.46
C ASN A 55 -27.10 2.94 -44.22
N SER A 56 -26.32 3.17 -45.27
CA SER A 56 -25.01 3.86 -45.16
C SER A 56 -25.07 5.17 -44.37
N GLN A 57 -25.98 6.07 -44.72
CA GLN A 57 -26.15 7.34 -44.01
C GLN A 57 -26.53 7.14 -42.55
N LYS A 58 -27.49 6.25 -42.27
CA LYS A 58 -27.91 5.94 -40.91
C LYS A 58 -26.75 5.42 -40.06
N ILE A 59 -25.90 4.53 -40.62
CA ILE A 59 -24.74 4.00 -39.94
C ILE A 59 -23.72 5.11 -39.62
N ILE A 60 -23.37 5.93 -40.64
CA ILE A 60 -22.42 7.05 -40.46
C ILE A 60 -22.91 8.03 -39.36
N MET A 61 -24.21 8.36 -39.43
CA MET A 61 -24.84 9.27 -38.43
C MET A 61 -24.84 8.63 -37.05
N THR A 62 -25.10 7.34 -36.90
CA THR A 62 -25.02 6.61 -35.62
C THR A 62 -23.65 6.77 -34.95
N TYR A 63 -22.58 6.81 -35.71
CA TYR A 63 -21.25 7.02 -35.20
C TYR A 63 -20.92 8.48 -34.87
N ASN A 64 -21.39 9.44 -35.69
CA ASN A 64 -20.89 10.82 -35.64
C ASN A 64 -21.90 11.87 -35.16
N ASP A 65 -23.16 11.82 -35.60
CA ASP A 65 -24.19 12.78 -35.26
C ASP A 65 -25.56 12.23 -35.65
N THR A 66 -26.47 12.12 -34.67
CA THR A 66 -27.81 11.56 -34.86
C THR A 66 -28.92 12.61 -34.86
N THR A 67 -28.64 13.91 -34.83
CA THR A 67 -29.64 14.99 -34.73
C THR A 67 -30.72 14.90 -35.82
N ASP A 68 -30.39 14.43 -37.01
CA ASP A 68 -31.32 14.33 -38.12
C ASP A 68 -32.00 12.93 -38.29
N ILE A 69 -31.56 11.92 -37.52
CA ILE A 69 -32.13 10.54 -37.65
C ILE A 69 -33.54 10.45 -37.10
N TYR A 70 -33.82 11.17 -36.03
CA TYR A 70 -35.09 11.11 -35.31
C TYR A 70 -35.87 12.41 -35.61
N ALA A 71 -36.85 12.35 -36.46
CA ALA A 71 -37.67 13.51 -36.91
C ALA A 71 -38.13 14.34 -35.71
N GLY A 72 -37.61 15.54 -35.57
CA GLY A 72 -38.01 16.49 -34.53
C GLY A 72 -37.16 16.45 -33.27
N SER A 73 -36.03 15.77 -33.25
CA SER A 73 -35.06 15.77 -32.15
C SER A 73 -33.81 16.55 -32.52
N ASP A 74 -33.54 17.61 -31.76
CA ASP A 74 -32.28 18.37 -31.86
C ASP A 74 -31.16 17.74 -31.00
N ILE A 75 -31.36 16.52 -30.49
CA ILE A 75 -30.46 15.87 -29.56
C ILE A 75 -29.60 14.83 -30.30
N ASP A 76 -28.27 14.93 -30.10
CA ASP A 76 -27.29 13.99 -30.66
C ASP A 76 -27.11 12.81 -29.69
N PHE A 77 -27.39 11.57 -30.17
CA PHE A 77 -27.18 10.32 -29.46
C PHE A 77 -26.08 9.48 -30.09
N SER A 78 -25.26 10.07 -30.95
CA SER A 78 -24.22 9.31 -31.62
C SER A 78 -23.25 8.66 -30.66
N PHE A 79 -22.60 7.63 -31.12
CA PHE A 79 -21.49 6.99 -30.41
C PHE A 79 -20.44 8.04 -30.01
N LYS A 80 -20.06 8.93 -30.91
CA LYS A 80 -19.07 10.00 -30.62
C LYS A 80 -19.54 10.91 -29.49
N LYS A 81 -20.79 11.33 -29.51
CA LYS A 81 -21.37 12.18 -28.44
C LYS A 81 -21.40 11.43 -27.11
N TYR A 82 -21.79 10.17 -27.12
CA TYR A 82 -21.84 9.35 -25.91
C TYR A 82 -20.47 9.24 -25.24
N ILE A 83 -19.41 8.88 -26.01
CA ILE A 83 -18.05 8.76 -25.45
C ILE A 83 -17.56 10.10 -24.88
N SER A 84 -17.81 11.21 -25.59
CA SER A 84 -17.48 12.53 -25.09
C SER A 84 -18.24 12.89 -23.80
N GLU A 85 -19.50 12.53 -23.72
CA GLU A 85 -20.38 12.83 -22.57
C GLU A 85 -19.93 12.06 -21.31
N ILE A 86 -19.78 10.73 -21.40
CA ILE A 86 -19.41 9.90 -20.23
C ILE A 86 -18.01 10.20 -19.74
N SER A 87 -17.13 10.69 -20.61
CA SER A 87 -15.76 11.07 -20.27
C SER A 87 -15.59 12.55 -19.89
N ARG A 88 -16.67 13.34 -19.90
CA ARG A 88 -16.63 14.81 -19.76
C ARG A 88 -15.68 15.47 -20.76
N GLY A 89 -15.67 15.00 -22.00
CA GLY A 89 -14.79 15.47 -23.05
C GLY A 89 -13.33 15.04 -22.95
N LYS A 90 -12.93 14.31 -21.91
CA LYS A 90 -11.53 13.83 -21.75
C LYS A 90 -11.14 12.78 -22.77
N LEU A 91 -12.10 12.04 -23.33
CA LEU A 91 -11.91 11.12 -24.45
C LEU A 91 -12.77 11.55 -25.63
N ASN A 92 -12.13 11.78 -26.77
CA ASN A 92 -12.78 12.05 -28.05
C ASN A 92 -12.53 10.88 -29.01
N VAL A 93 -13.48 10.62 -29.88
CA VAL A 93 -13.33 9.58 -30.91
C VAL A 93 -13.40 10.21 -32.28
N ASN A 94 -12.41 9.91 -33.13
CA ASN A 94 -12.40 10.23 -34.56
C ASN A 94 -12.73 8.96 -35.34
N ASN A 95 -13.98 8.85 -35.84
CA ASN A 95 -14.42 7.72 -36.64
C ASN A 95 -14.01 7.94 -38.11
N VAL A 96 -13.28 6.99 -38.66
CA VAL A 96 -12.72 7.05 -40.02
C VAL A 96 -13.30 5.93 -40.88
N PHE A 97 -13.97 6.30 -41.96
CA PHE A 97 -14.67 5.38 -42.85
C PHE A 97 -13.95 5.32 -44.21
N PRO A 98 -13.08 4.34 -44.47
CA PRO A 98 -12.23 4.28 -45.67
C PRO A 98 -12.98 3.78 -46.92
N GLN A 99 -14.22 3.34 -46.78
CA GLN A 99 -14.98 2.66 -47.87
C GLN A 99 -16.23 3.45 -48.29
N LEU A 100 -16.10 4.78 -48.31
CA LEU A 100 -17.18 5.65 -48.80
C LEU A 100 -17.00 5.99 -50.25
N GLU A 101 -18.04 5.76 -51.06
CA GLU A 101 -18.20 6.28 -52.42
C GLU A 101 -19.34 7.33 -52.40
N GLY A 102 -18.95 8.62 -52.25
CA GLY A 102 -19.88 9.66 -51.87
C GLY A 102 -20.41 9.41 -50.46
N ASP A 103 -21.74 9.30 -50.31
CA ASP A 103 -22.39 9.01 -49.02
C ASP A 103 -22.76 7.52 -48.85
N THR A 104 -22.26 6.65 -49.76
CA THR A 104 -22.59 5.23 -49.76
C THR A 104 -21.42 4.38 -49.29
N ILE A 105 -21.68 3.47 -48.35
CA ILE A 105 -20.68 2.49 -47.91
C ILE A 105 -20.64 1.32 -48.88
N VAL A 106 -19.43 1.00 -49.36
CA VAL A 106 -19.17 -0.16 -50.22
C VAL A 106 -18.41 -1.23 -49.46
N PRO A 107 -19.08 -2.28 -48.96
CA PRO A 107 -18.40 -3.32 -48.16
C PRO A 107 -17.38 -4.11 -49.01
N LEU A 108 -16.23 -4.46 -48.40
CA LEU A 108 -15.28 -5.41 -48.98
C LEU A 108 -15.90 -6.79 -48.99
N THR A 109 -16.01 -7.41 -50.20
CA THR A 109 -16.34 -8.83 -50.29
C THR A 109 -15.09 -9.65 -49.95
N LEU A 110 -15.18 -10.48 -48.92
CA LEU A 110 -14.13 -11.39 -48.48
C LEU A 110 -13.95 -12.53 -49.52
N SER A 111 -12.80 -13.18 -49.46
CA SER A 111 -12.51 -14.34 -50.32
C SER A 111 -12.96 -15.64 -49.65
N ALA A 112 -12.83 -15.72 -48.32
CA ALA A 112 -13.27 -16.84 -47.52
C ALA A 112 -14.78 -16.80 -47.28
N SER A 113 -15.43 -17.95 -47.17
CA SER A 113 -16.83 -18.08 -46.74
C SER A 113 -16.94 -17.98 -45.23
N HIS A 114 -18.14 -17.68 -44.75
CA HIS A 114 -18.42 -17.61 -43.30
C HIS A 114 -17.93 -18.84 -42.52
N ASP A 115 -18.28 -20.06 -43.00
CA ASP A 115 -17.93 -21.32 -42.35
C ASP A 115 -16.41 -21.62 -42.30
N ASN A 116 -15.61 -20.93 -43.11
CA ASN A 116 -14.15 -21.06 -43.15
C ASN A 116 -13.42 -19.83 -42.65
N SER A 117 -14.09 -18.98 -41.89
CA SER A 117 -13.56 -17.75 -41.38
C SER A 117 -13.56 -17.73 -39.87
N ASP A 118 -12.63 -16.98 -39.34
CA ASP A 118 -12.51 -16.53 -37.95
C ASP A 118 -12.02 -15.08 -37.97
N ASP A 119 -11.91 -14.47 -36.80
CA ASP A 119 -11.43 -13.11 -36.67
C ASP A 119 -10.11 -12.88 -37.39
N SER A 120 -9.16 -13.81 -37.24
CA SER A 120 -7.83 -13.69 -37.86
C SER A 120 -7.91 -13.70 -39.39
N THR A 121 -8.78 -14.52 -39.97
CA THR A 121 -9.02 -14.59 -41.39
C THR A 121 -9.59 -13.29 -41.93
N VAL A 122 -10.62 -12.74 -41.25
CA VAL A 122 -11.23 -11.45 -41.61
C VAL A 122 -10.21 -10.32 -41.53
N ILE A 123 -9.45 -10.24 -40.44
CA ILE A 123 -8.43 -9.21 -40.26
C ILE A 123 -7.33 -9.30 -41.35
N GLN A 124 -6.86 -10.51 -41.68
CA GLN A 124 -5.85 -10.68 -42.73
C GLN A 124 -6.37 -10.22 -44.09
N GLU A 125 -7.63 -10.54 -44.44
CA GLU A 125 -8.23 -10.08 -45.70
C GLU A 125 -8.43 -8.56 -45.75
N VAL A 126 -8.82 -7.94 -44.63
CA VAL A 126 -8.89 -6.47 -44.47
C VAL A 126 -7.51 -5.84 -44.69
N ILE A 127 -6.46 -6.37 -44.06
CA ILE A 127 -5.08 -5.89 -44.25
C ILE A 127 -4.62 -6.07 -45.71
N ALA A 128 -4.92 -7.20 -46.33
CA ALA A 128 -4.61 -7.45 -47.70
C ALA A 128 -5.33 -6.49 -48.67
N ALA A 129 -6.57 -6.12 -48.37
CA ALA A 129 -7.33 -5.14 -49.13
C ALA A 129 -6.71 -3.75 -49.09
N PHE A 130 -6.27 -3.29 -47.93
CA PHE A 130 -5.50 -2.05 -47.80
C PHE A 130 -4.16 -2.15 -48.58
N ASN A 131 -3.42 -3.24 -48.41
CA ASN A 131 -2.12 -3.42 -49.01
C ASN A 131 -2.17 -3.52 -50.55
N SER A 132 -3.23 -4.13 -51.12
CA SER A 132 -3.47 -4.18 -52.55
C SER A 132 -4.07 -2.89 -53.14
N GLY A 133 -4.57 -1.99 -52.33
CA GLY A 133 -5.24 -0.75 -52.73
C GLY A 133 -6.73 -0.94 -53.07
N LYS A 134 -7.33 -2.08 -52.74
CA LYS A 134 -8.80 -2.26 -52.82
C LYS A 134 -9.53 -1.33 -51.86
N ILE A 135 -8.94 -1.08 -50.67
CA ILE A 135 -9.35 -0.05 -49.74
C ILE A 135 -8.21 0.98 -49.67
N THR A 136 -8.54 2.25 -49.79
CA THR A 136 -7.57 3.32 -49.68
C THR A 136 -7.28 3.61 -48.21
N LEU A 137 -6.00 3.61 -47.81
CA LEU A 137 -5.62 4.01 -46.46
C LEU A 137 -5.92 5.51 -46.26
N PRO A 138 -6.73 5.88 -45.27
CA PRO A 138 -7.05 7.29 -45.03
C PRO A 138 -5.80 8.12 -44.74
N GLY A 139 -5.88 9.42 -44.99
CA GLY A 139 -4.84 10.39 -44.62
C GLY A 139 -4.82 10.72 -43.14
N ASP A 140 -5.88 10.35 -42.42
CA ASP A 140 -6.04 10.58 -40.98
C ASP A 140 -4.96 9.86 -40.18
N LYS A 141 -4.61 10.44 -39.06
CA LYS A 141 -3.75 9.78 -38.10
C LYS A 141 -4.56 8.72 -37.34
N LEU A 142 -4.16 7.44 -37.47
CA LEU A 142 -4.87 6.29 -36.90
C LEU A 142 -4.24 5.78 -35.59
N ASP A 143 -3.04 6.27 -35.27
CA ASP A 143 -2.29 5.95 -34.06
C ASP A 143 -1.98 7.25 -33.30
N ASN A 144 -2.83 7.63 -32.37
CA ASN A 144 -2.65 8.80 -31.55
C ASN A 144 -1.81 8.50 -30.29
N ARG A 145 -1.67 7.20 -29.95
CA ARG A 145 -0.90 6.71 -28.79
C ARG A 145 0.56 6.37 -29.13
N TYR A 146 0.97 6.58 -30.38
CA TYR A 146 2.35 6.37 -30.86
C TYR A 146 2.87 4.92 -30.68
N SER A 147 1.97 3.94 -30.81
CA SER A 147 2.28 2.52 -30.62
C SER A 147 2.51 1.76 -31.94
N GLN A 148 2.34 2.43 -33.09
CA GLN A 148 2.20 1.84 -34.44
C GLN A 148 0.96 0.93 -34.57
N SER A 149 0.15 0.82 -33.55
CA SER A 149 -1.14 0.13 -33.57
C SER A 149 -2.24 1.15 -33.78
N ILE A 150 -3.21 0.85 -34.64
CA ILE A 150 -4.43 1.64 -34.75
C ILE A 150 -5.09 1.66 -33.36
N ASP A 151 -5.54 2.84 -32.90
CA ASP A 151 -6.08 3.00 -31.53
C ASP A 151 -7.27 2.07 -31.30
N ASN A 152 -8.18 1.98 -32.27
CA ASN A 152 -9.24 0.97 -32.35
C ASN A 152 -9.62 0.66 -33.80
N THR A 153 -9.98 -0.56 -34.11
CA THR A 153 -10.54 -0.94 -35.41
C THR A 153 -11.90 -1.60 -35.19
N THR A 154 -12.96 -1.03 -35.74
CA THR A 154 -14.29 -1.68 -35.75
C THR A 154 -14.52 -2.32 -37.10
N ILE A 155 -14.77 -3.62 -37.12
CA ILE A 155 -15.08 -4.39 -38.34
C ILE A 155 -16.58 -4.71 -38.30
N ILE A 156 -17.32 -4.13 -39.21
CA ILE A 156 -18.76 -4.36 -39.34
C ILE A 156 -18.94 -5.41 -40.44
N ILE A 157 -19.49 -6.56 -40.05
CA ILE A 157 -19.72 -7.69 -40.97
C ILE A 157 -21.21 -7.70 -41.32
N GLN A 158 -21.52 -7.74 -42.61
CA GLN A 158 -22.88 -7.85 -43.11
C GLN A 158 -23.47 -9.20 -42.69
N GLY A 159 -24.68 -9.19 -42.17
CA GLY A 159 -25.37 -10.39 -41.72
C GLY A 159 -25.85 -10.26 -40.28
N ARG A 160 -26.24 -11.40 -39.73
CA ARG A 160 -26.69 -11.53 -38.32
C ARG A 160 -26.04 -12.75 -37.70
N SER A 161 -25.54 -12.58 -36.51
CA SER A 161 -25.09 -13.69 -35.66
C SER A 161 -26.20 -14.73 -35.46
N SER A 162 -25.89 -15.99 -35.72
CA SER A 162 -26.86 -17.09 -35.60
C SER A 162 -26.98 -17.62 -34.16
N SER A 163 -25.99 -17.45 -33.34
CA SER A 163 -25.92 -17.88 -31.94
C SER A 163 -24.77 -17.18 -31.22
N GLY A 164 -24.75 -17.22 -29.90
CA GLY A 164 -23.63 -16.68 -29.08
C GLY A 164 -22.30 -17.41 -29.24
N SER A 165 -22.25 -18.51 -30.01
CA SER A 165 -21.01 -19.21 -30.38
C SER A 165 -20.57 -18.89 -31.82
N ASP A 166 -21.33 -18.08 -32.55
CA ASP A 166 -20.96 -17.57 -33.85
C ASP A 166 -19.92 -16.47 -33.68
N PHE A 167 -18.83 -16.48 -34.46
CA PHE A 167 -17.82 -15.44 -34.42
C PHE A 167 -18.33 -14.06 -34.85
N LEU A 168 -19.50 -14.01 -35.52
CA LEU A 168 -20.23 -12.76 -35.81
C LEU A 168 -20.85 -12.12 -34.55
N TRP A 169 -20.91 -12.83 -33.41
CA TRP A 169 -21.40 -12.23 -32.16
C TRP A 169 -20.59 -10.99 -31.81
N PRO A 170 -21.21 -9.86 -31.54
CA PRO A 170 -20.48 -8.66 -31.16
C PRO A 170 -19.49 -8.92 -30.03
N HIS A 171 -18.23 -8.55 -30.23
CA HIS A 171 -17.18 -8.71 -29.24
C HIS A 171 -15.94 -7.83 -29.53
N LYS A 172 -15.16 -7.57 -28.48
CA LYS A 172 -13.83 -6.98 -28.57
C LYS A 172 -12.75 -8.02 -28.35
N SER A 173 -11.65 -7.90 -29.13
CA SER A 173 -10.48 -8.73 -28.92
C SER A 173 -9.19 -7.99 -29.32
N VAL A 174 -8.04 -8.68 -29.19
CA VAL A 174 -6.72 -8.18 -29.60
C VAL A 174 -6.17 -9.09 -30.71
N SER A 175 -5.80 -8.50 -31.85
CA SER A 175 -5.31 -9.24 -32.99
C SER A 175 -3.91 -9.82 -32.75
N ALA A 176 -3.74 -11.09 -33.03
CA ALA A 176 -2.44 -11.74 -33.12
C ALA A 176 -1.76 -11.58 -34.50
N VAL A 177 -2.41 -10.89 -35.46
CA VAL A 177 -1.89 -10.71 -36.82
C VAL A 177 -0.78 -9.66 -36.83
N THR A 178 0.42 -10.08 -37.17
CA THR A 178 1.61 -9.22 -37.18
C THR A 178 1.89 -8.53 -38.51
N THR A 179 1.02 -8.73 -39.51
CA THR A 179 1.13 -8.03 -40.80
C THR A 179 0.64 -6.61 -40.68
N MET A 180 1.41 -5.66 -41.22
CA MET A 180 1.07 -4.22 -41.16
C MET A 180 0.28 -3.78 -42.41
N ILE A 181 -0.62 -2.82 -42.22
CA ILE A 181 -1.23 -2.04 -43.32
C ILE A 181 -0.18 -1.08 -43.86
N LYS A 182 0.18 -1.20 -45.13
CA LYS A 182 1.13 -0.32 -45.86
C LYS A 182 2.48 -0.10 -45.10
N ASN A 183 2.94 -1.09 -44.35
CA ASN A 183 4.12 -0.99 -43.47
C ASN A 183 4.05 0.18 -42.47
N LYS A 184 2.85 0.58 -42.08
CA LYS A 184 2.64 1.76 -41.20
C LYS A 184 1.89 1.40 -39.91
N TYR A 185 0.82 0.63 -39.98
CA TYR A 185 -0.05 0.36 -38.81
C TYR A 185 -0.33 -1.12 -38.63
N TYR A 186 -0.37 -1.57 -37.38
CA TYR A 186 -0.97 -2.85 -36.96
C TYR A 186 -2.44 -2.65 -36.62
N ILE A 187 -3.27 -3.68 -36.88
CA ILE A 187 -4.57 -3.81 -36.20
C ILE A 187 -4.30 -4.52 -34.88
N GLY A 188 -4.37 -3.79 -33.77
CA GLY A 188 -4.22 -4.32 -32.42
C GLY A 188 -5.57 -4.59 -31.77
N ASN A 189 -6.14 -3.57 -31.11
CA ASN A 189 -7.51 -3.65 -30.60
C ASN A 189 -8.50 -3.63 -31.76
N TYR A 190 -9.46 -4.53 -31.72
CA TYR A 190 -10.56 -4.54 -32.68
C TYR A 190 -11.88 -4.96 -32.05
N ASN A 191 -12.96 -4.49 -32.65
CA ASN A 191 -14.33 -4.87 -32.33
C ASN A 191 -14.94 -5.52 -33.57
N ILE A 192 -15.64 -6.65 -33.43
CA ILE A 192 -16.50 -7.21 -34.48
C ILE A 192 -17.95 -6.90 -34.14
N ILE A 193 -18.72 -6.42 -35.11
CA ILE A 193 -20.13 -6.09 -34.96
C ILE A 193 -20.86 -6.60 -36.20
N ASP A 194 -21.96 -7.30 -36.02
CA ASP A 194 -22.82 -7.69 -37.16
C ASP A 194 -23.68 -6.47 -37.61
N SER A 195 -23.97 -6.40 -38.90
CA SER A 195 -24.73 -5.28 -39.45
C SER A 195 -26.18 -5.24 -38.95
N TYR A 196 -26.76 -6.38 -38.56
CA TYR A 196 -28.11 -6.45 -38.05
C TYR A 196 -28.24 -5.72 -36.70
N SER A 197 -27.22 -5.80 -35.88
CA SER A 197 -27.15 -5.04 -34.59
C SER A 197 -27.18 -3.52 -34.82
N LEU A 198 -26.80 -3.03 -35.99
CA LEU A 198 -26.84 -1.60 -36.35
C LEU A 198 -28.09 -1.21 -37.12
N THR A 199 -28.64 -2.09 -37.93
CA THR A 199 -29.68 -1.73 -38.90
C THR A 199 -31.04 -2.31 -38.57
N GLY A 200 -31.15 -3.20 -37.59
CA GLY A 200 -32.36 -3.91 -37.20
C GLY A 200 -33.59 -3.04 -37.02
N ALA A 201 -34.77 -3.66 -37.11
CA ALA A 201 -36.05 -3.04 -37.41
C ALA A 201 -36.52 -1.94 -36.44
N VAL A 202 -35.91 -1.78 -35.28
CA VAL A 202 -36.41 -0.89 -34.22
C VAL A 202 -35.54 0.33 -33.97
N SER A 203 -34.29 0.33 -34.37
CA SER A 203 -33.33 1.46 -34.39
C SER A 203 -31.84 1.00 -34.30
N PRO A 204 -30.86 1.85 -34.63
CA PRO A 204 -29.46 1.50 -34.51
C PRO A 204 -29.08 1.24 -33.04
N CYS A 205 -28.41 0.11 -32.78
CA CYS A 205 -28.03 -0.27 -31.44
C CYS A 205 -26.66 0.37 -31.06
N GLN A 206 -26.71 1.69 -30.77
CA GLN A 206 -25.50 2.42 -30.33
C GLN A 206 -24.91 1.82 -29.05
N GLY A 207 -25.71 1.15 -28.25
CA GLY A 207 -25.27 0.49 -27.02
C GLY A 207 -24.17 -0.55 -27.30
N VAL A 208 -24.39 -1.44 -28.28
CA VAL A 208 -23.39 -2.47 -28.66
C VAL A 208 -22.08 -1.85 -29.14
N ILE A 209 -22.15 -0.84 -30.02
CA ILE A 209 -20.93 -0.12 -30.48
C ILE A 209 -20.17 0.46 -29.29
N SER A 210 -20.88 1.10 -28.38
CA SER A 210 -20.31 1.76 -27.21
C SER A 210 -19.72 0.73 -26.24
N HIS A 211 -20.43 -0.36 -25.98
CA HIS A 211 -19.97 -1.46 -25.13
C HIS A 211 -18.64 -2.04 -25.63
N GLU A 212 -18.59 -2.47 -26.91
CA GLU A 212 -17.39 -3.07 -27.45
C GLU A 212 -16.23 -2.09 -27.54
N PHE A 213 -16.48 -0.82 -27.82
CA PHE A 213 -15.44 0.19 -27.81
C PHE A 213 -14.92 0.46 -26.40
N LEU A 214 -15.79 0.47 -25.39
CA LEU A 214 -15.38 0.68 -24.00
C LEU A 214 -14.46 -0.42 -23.47
N HIS A 215 -14.56 -1.64 -23.99
CA HIS A 215 -13.55 -2.67 -23.78
C HIS A 215 -12.17 -2.28 -24.34
N SER A 216 -12.12 -1.61 -25.47
CA SER A 216 -10.84 -1.12 -26.02
C SER A 216 -10.21 0.00 -25.20
N VAL A 217 -10.98 0.69 -24.37
CA VAL A 217 -10.48 1.66 -23.39
C VAL A 217 -10.14 1.01 -22.03
N GLY A 218 -10.56 -0.24 -21.80
CA GLY A 218 -10.18 -1.01 -20.61
C GLY A 218 -11.31 -1.27 -19.60
N LEU A 219 -12.58 -0.98 -19.95
CA LEU A 219 -13.70 -1.34 -19.08
C LEU A 219 -14.05 -2.83 -19.23
N PRO A 220 -14.21 -3.57 -18.13
CA PRO A 220 -14.57 -4.99 -18.17
C PRO A 220 -16.06 -5.20 -18.30
N ASP A 221 -16.47 -6.42 -18.66
CA ASP A 221 -17.86 -6.87 -18.53
C ASP A 221 -18.31 -6.86 -17.08
N LEU A 222 -19.54 -6.41 -16.84
CA LEU A 222 -20.16 -6.38 -15.53
C LEU A 222 -21.37 -7.32 -15.40
N TYR A 223 -21.65 -8.13 -16.43
CA TYR A 223 -22.46 -9.34 -16.27
C TYR A 223 -21.57 -10.50 -15.81
N ARG A 224 -22.14 -11.61 -15.34
CA ARG A 224 -21.35 -12.76 -14.90
C ARG A 224 -20.81 -13.53 -16.09
N VAL A 225 -19.51 -13.36 -16.38
CA VAL A 225 -18.83 -13.90 -17.58
C VAL A 225 -18.72 -15.43 -17.61
N ASN A 226 -18.91 -16.11 -16.48
CA ASN A 226 -18.86 -17.59 -16.40
C ASN A 226 -20.20 -18.26 -16.66
N GLY A 227 -21.20 -17.55 -17.16
CA GLY A 227 -22.55 -18.07 -17.42
C GLY A 227 -23.39 -18.37 -16.18
N ALA A 228 -22.94 -17.95 -15.00
CA ALA A 228 -23.71 -18.10 -13.77
C ALA A 228 -24.95 -17.19 -13.78
N SER A 229 -26.01 -17.66 -13.15
CA SER A 229 -27.26 -16.91 -13.03
C SER A 229 -27.09 -15.65 -12.16
N GLY A 230 -28.01 -14.70 -12.37
CA GLY A 230 -28.07 -13.44 -11.65
C GLY A 230 -27.46 -12.26 -12.39
N ALA A 231 -27.86 -11.06 -12.02
CA ALA A 231 -27.41 -9.81 -12.61
C ALA A 231 -26.89 -8.86 -11.50
N PRO A 232 -25.61 -8.88 -11.18
CA PRO A 232 -25.07 -8.03 -10.13
C PRO A 232 -25.31 -6.54 -10.36
N VAL A 233 -25.18 -6.09 -11.61
CA VAL A 233 -25.29 -4.69 -12.03
C VAL A 233 -26.48 -4.47 -12.99
N GLY A 234 -26.63 -5.35 -14.01
CA GLY A 234 -27.72 -5.31 -14.98
C GLY A 234 -27.85 -3.98 -15.68
N VAL A 235 -29.08 -3.48 -15.78
CA VAL A 235 -29.44 -2.26 -16.56
C VAL A 235 -28.85 -0.94 -16.02
N TRP A 236 -28.11 -0.96 -14.94
CA TRP A 236 -27.49 0.22 -14.36
C TRP A 236 -26.13 0.60 -14.97
N ASP A 237 -25.58 -0.28 -15.80
CA ASP A 237 -24.31 -0.04 -16.50
C ASP A 237 -24.34 -0.63 -17.92
N ILE A 238 -23.81 0.10 -18.89
CA ILE A 238 -23.71 -0.35 -20.27
C ILE A 238 -22.83 -1.63 -20.41
N MET A 239 -21.83 -1.80 -19.55
CA MET A 239 -20.97 -2.99 -19.55
C MET A 239 -21.65 -4.23 -18.95
N ALA A 240 -22.87 -4.10 -18.42
CA ALA A 240 -23.69 -5.23 -17.98
C ALA A 240 -24.92 -5.44 -18.86
N SER A 241 -25.38 -4.40 -19.57
CA SER A 241 -26.54 -4.45 -20.44
C SER A 241 -26.45 -3.34 -21.50
N ASP A 242 -26.06 -3.68 -22.68
CA ASP A 242 -25.85 -2.83 -23.85
C ASP A 242 -27.15 -2.53 -24.61
N SER A 243 -28.20 -2.15 -23.89
CA SER A 243 -29.48 -1.90 -24.53
C SER A 243 -29.43 -0.72 -25.50
N PHE A 244 -30.50 -0.60 -26.27
CA PHE A 244 -30.72 0.33 -27.37
C PHE A 244 -30.35 1.82 -27.08
N PHE A 245 -30.71 2.33 -25.91
CA PHE A 245 -30.29 3.66 -25.45
C PHE A 245 -29.23 3.50 -24.37
N GLN A 246 -28.08 4.12 -24.60
CA GLN A 246 -26.91 4.02 -23.74
C GLN A 246 -27.21 4.64 -22.36
N GLN A 247 -27.10 3.83 -21.32
CA GLN A 247 -26.95 4.34 -19.96
C GLN A 247 -25.47 4.62 -19.67
N TYR A 248 -25.20 5.47 -18.70
CA TYR A 248 -23.82 5.71 -18.27
C TYR A 248 -23.20 4.44 -17.65
N PRO A 249 -21.89 4.22 -17.83
CA PRO A 249 -21.17 3.34 -16.93
C PRO A 249 -21.32 3.81 -15.49
N LEU A 250 -21.31 2.91 -14.50
CA LEU A 250 -21.25 3.27 -13.10
C LEU A 250 -20.09 4.25 -12.87
N SER A 251 -20.32 5.30 -12.08
CA SER A 251 -19.36 6.40 -11.95
C SER A 251 -18.01 5.95 -11.39
N TYR A 252 -17.96 4.84 -10.65
CA TYR A 252 -16.71 4.23 -10.24
C TYR A 252 -15.85 3.79 -11.45
N GLN A 253 -16.45 3.22 -12.49
CA GLN A 253 -15.74 2.89 -13.73
C GLN A 253 -15.20 4.15 -14.42
N ARG A 254 -15.99 5.21 -14.47
CA ARG A 254 -15.58 6.52 -14.99
C ARG A 254 -14.46 7.15 -14.17
N TYR A 255 -14.49 6.99 -12.84
CA TYR A 255 -13.40 7.39 -11.95
C TYR A 255 -12.11 6.63 -12.23
N LYS A 256 -12.18 5.31 -12.40
CA LYS A 256 -11.03 4.47 -12.76
C LYS A 256 -10.36 4.89 -14.07
N MET A 257 -11.14 5.42 -15.01
CA MET A 257 -10.64 5.99 -16.27
C MET A 257 -10.09 7.43 -16.11
N GLY A 258 -10.14 8.01 -14.91
CA GLY A 258 -9.73 9.39 -14.70
C GLY A 258 -10.72 10.45 -15.24
N TRP A 259 -11.93 10.04 -15.64
CA TRP A 259 -12.89 10.95 -16.27
C TRP A 259 -13.64 11.81 -15.26
N VAL A 260 -13.90 11.30 -14.08
CA VAL A 260 -14.64 11.98 -13.02
C VAL A 260 -13.90 11.89 -11.68
N PRO A 261 -14.01 12.90 -10.81
CA PRO A 261 -13.46 12.81 -9.46
C PRO A 261 -14.34 11.95 -8.55
N MET A 262 -13.77 11.45 -7.44
CA MET A 262 -14.46 10.75 -6.37
C MET A 262 -14.15 11.41 -5.03
N LYS A 263 -15.19 11.62 -4.21
CA LYS A 263 -15.04 12.14 -2.85
C LYS A 263 -15.24 11.03 -1.83
N GLN A 264 -14.65 11.19 -0.64
CA GLN A 264 -14.79 10.24 0.45
C GLN A 264 -15.83 10.73 1.45
N ILE A 265 -16.62 9.80 2.00
CA ILE A 265 -17.41 10.01 3.21
C ILE A 265 -16.72 9.24 4.34
N THR A 266 -16.27 9.95 5.36
CA THR A 266 -15.53 9.42 6.51
C THR A 266 -16.29 9.52 7.83
N GLU A 267 -17.39 10.26 7.86
CA GLU A 267 -18.17 10.50 9.08
C GLU A 267 -19.68 10.50 8.78
N SER A 268 -20.47 10.25 9.81
CA SER A 268 -21.94 10.35 9.73
C SER A 268 -22.37 11.79 9.49
N GLY A 269 -23.39 12.01 8.66
CA GLY A 269 -23.86 13.36 8.34
C GLY A 269 -24.81 13.40 7.17
N THR A 270 -25.16 14.62 6.76
CA THR A 270 -26.01 14.89 5.59
C THR A 270 -25.14 15.26 4.39
N TYR A 271 -25.41 14.62 3.27
CA TYR A 271 -24.66 14.78 2.02
C TYR A 271 -25.60 15.06 0.85
N THR A 272 -25.03 15.61 -0.21
CA THR A 272 -25.75 15.86 -1.46
C THR A 272 -24.96 15.35 -2.66
N LEU A 273 -25.67 14.92 -3.70
CA LEU A 273 -25.10 14.51 -4.98
C LEU A 273 -25.81 15.21 -6.13
N ASP A 274 -25.02 15.64 -7.10
CA ASP A 274 -25.52 16.04 -8.41
C ASP A 274 -25.66 14.80 -9.32
N PRO A 275 -26.50 14.86 -10.37
CA PRO A 275 -26.65 13.74 -11.29
C PRO A 275 -25.32 13.35 -11.95
N VAL A 276 -25.12 12.07 -12.24
CA VAL A 276 -23.91 11.55 -12.91
C VAL A 276 -23.64 12.17 -14.28
N SER A 277 -24.67 12.76 -14.90
CA SER A 277 -24.60 13.50 -16.16
C SER A 277 -24.15 14.96 -16.02
N SER A 278 -24.02 15.48 -14.79
CA SER A 278 -23.57 16.85 -14.57
C SER A 278 -22.04 16.97 -14.63
N ASP A 279 -21.55 18.19 -14.87
CA ASP A 279 -20.10 18.50 -14.81
C ASP A 279 -19.61 18.79 -13.39
N SER A 280 -20.47 18.61 -12.39
CA SER A 280 -20.13 18.80 -10.98
C SER A 280 -19.07 17.82 -10.48
N ASP A 281 -18.22 18.25 -9.56
CA ASP A 281 -17.26 17.39 -8.87
C ASP A 281 -17.91 16.59 -7.72
N THR A 282 -19.21 16.71 -7.51
CA THR A 282 -19.95 16.04 -6.44
C THR A 282 -20.98 15.06 -7.01
N ILE A 283 -20.56 14.14 -7.85
CA ILE A 283 -21.41 13.12 -8.47
C ILE A 283 -21.19 11.74 -7.88
N LEU A 284 -20.14 11.55 -7.10
CA LEU A 284 -19.68 10.25 -6.64
C LEU A 284 -19.08 10.35 -5.24
N TYR A 285 -19.59 9.52 -4.32
CA TYR A 285 -18.98 9.30 -3.01
C TYR A 285 -18.56 7.86 -2.82
N GLU A 286 -17.43 7.68 -2.11
CA GLU A 286 -16.98 6.37 -1.62
C GLU A 286 -17.00 6.35 -0.10
N ILE A 287 -17.47 5.23 0.48
CA ILE A 287 -17.38 4.94 1.92
C ILE A 287 -16.46 3.73 2.07
N LYS A 288 -15.35 3.92 2.77
CA LYS A 288 -14.48 2.85 3.23
C LYS A 288 -14.73 2.62 4.71
N THR A 289 -14.61 1.37 5.13
CA THR A 289 -14.75 1.00 6.55
C THR A 289 -13.58 0.13 6.97
N PRO A 290 -13.27 0.03 8.25
CA PRO A 290 -12.20 -0.85 8.72
C PRO A 290 -12.55 -2.36 8.63
N MET A 291 -13.76 -2.72 8.22
CA MET A 291 -14.17 -4.11 8.08
C MET A 291 -13.60 -4.81 6.84
N SER A 292 -13.19 -4.05 5.82
CA SER A 292 -12.58 -4.61 4.61
C SER A 292 -11.51 -3.70 4.02
N GLY A 293 -10.35 -4.28 3.70
CA GLY A 293 -9.27 -3.57 3.00
C GLY A 293 -9.47 -3.47 1.48
N SER A 294 -10.32 -4.33 0.91
CA SER A 294 -10.53 -4.43 -0.54
C SER A 294 -11.89 -3.98 -1.01
N GLU A 295 -12.87 -3.89 -0.12
CA GLU A 295 -14.24 -3.52 -0.48
C GLU A 295 -14.61 -2.14 0.03
N SER A 296 -15.44 -1.44 -0.73
CA SER A 296 -16.02 -0.15 -0.36
C SER A 296 -17.40 0.01 -0.96
N PHE A 297 -18.13 1.02 -0.48
CA PHE A 297 -19.48 1.32 -0.92
C PHE A 297 -19.50 2.64 -1.65
N ILE A 298 -20.16 2.64 -2.79
CA ILE A 298 -20.24 3.80 -3.68
C ILE A 298 -21.66 4.30 -3.73
N LEU A 299 -21.80 5.63 -3.77
CA LEU A 299 -23.07 6.30 -3.92
C LEU A 299 -23.01 7.26 -5.10
N GLU A 300 -24.04 7.19 -5.95
CA GLU A 300 -24.21 8.10 -7.08
C GLU A 300 -25.69 8.45 -7.31
N TYR A 301 -25.96 9.63 -7.82
CA TYR A 301 -27.32 10.02 -8.20
C TYR A 301 -27.56 9.75 -9.68
N ARG A 302 -28.43 8.76 -9.96
CA ARG A 302 -28.91 8.45 -11.32
C ARG A 302 -30.20 9.22 -11.58
N LYS A 303 -30.21 10.00 -12.65
CA LYS A 303 -31.40 10.77 -13.05
C LYS A 303 -31.93 10.29 -14.38
N LYS A 304 -33.06 9.59 -14.34
CA LYS A 304 -33.72 9.09 -15.55
C LYS A 304 -34.22 10.22 -16.44
N VAL A 305 -33.92 10.14 -17.73
CA VAL A 305 -34.46 11.01 -18.75
C VAL A 305 -35.82 10.44 -19.20
N THR A 306 -36.83 11.28 -19.27
CA THR A 306 -38.20 10.83 -19.64
C THR A 306 -38.33 10.41 -21.11
N ASP A 307 -39.03 9.34 -21.35
CA ASP A 307 -39.21 8.63 -22.64
C ASP A 307 -40.10 9.37 -23.67
N ASN A 308 -40.09 10.70 -23.78
CA ASN A 308 -40.76 11.29 -24.93
C ASN A 308 -39.76 11.61 -26.04
N PHE A 309 -40.14 11.33 -27.29
CA PHE A 309 -39.26 11.45 -28.45
C PHE A 309 -38.62 12.83 -28.64
N SER A 310 -39.08 13.85 -27.91
CA SER A 310 -38.50 15.19 -27.90
C SER A 310 -37.42 15.43 -26.82
N ASN A 311 -37.23 14.47 -25.89
CA ASN A 311 -36.27 14.56 -24.79
C ASN A 311 -35.41 13.29 -24.67
N LEU A 312 -35.08 12.68 -25.77
CA LEU A 312 -34.17 11.55 -25.79
C LEU A 312 -32.81 11.99 -25.29
N GLY A 313 -32.23 11.26 -24.36
CA GLY A 313 -30.89 11.44 -23.80
C GLY A 313 -30.34 10.12 -23.32
N PHE A 314 -29.08 10.15 -22.93
CA PHE A 314 -28.51 9.03 -22.18
C PHE A 314 -29.26 8.89 -20.85
N GLU A 315 -29.33 7.70 -20.25
CA GLU A 315 -30.11 7.41 -19.03
C GLU A 315 -31.63 7.23 -19.23
N THR A 316 -32.11 7.04 -20.45
CA THR A 316 -33.58 6.80 -20.69
C THR A 316 -34.00 5.40 -20.25
N LYS A 317 -33.11 4.41 -20.24
CA LYS A 317 -33.43 2.98 -19.97
C LYS A 317 -33.18 2.53 -18.55
N ILE A 318 -32.55 3.35 -17.70
CA ILE A 318 -32.48 3.03 -16.28
C ILE A 318 -33.93 2.93 -15.70
N PRO A 319 -34.14 2.07 -14.70
CA PRO A 319 -35.48 1.81 -14.18
C PRO A 319 -36.16 3.04 -13.59
N SER A 320 -35.42 3.80 -12.75
CA SER A 320 -35.94 4.99 -12.07
C SER A 320 -34.80 6.00 -11.82
N SER A 321 -35.16 7.20 -11.44
CA SER A 321 -34.23 8.14 -10.80
C SER A 321 -34.00 7.72 -9.35
N GLY A 322 -32.91 8.21 -8.72
CA GLY A 322 -32.70 8.03 -7.29
C GLY A 322 -31.23 7.85 -6.91
N LEU A 323 -30.99 7.70 -5.63
CA LEU A 323 -29.67 7.37 -5.07
C LEU A 323 -29.37 5.89 -5.30
N LEU A 324 -28.38 5.61 -6.11
CA LEU A 324 -27.89 4.26 -6.35
C LEU A 324 -26.72 3.95 -5.40
N ILE A 325 -26.76 2.74 -4.80
CA ILE A 325 -25.75 2.27 -3.87
C ILE A 325 -25.19 0.98 -4.43
N TYR A 326 -23.87 0.85 -4.49
CA TYR A 326 -23.24 -0.39 -4.92
C TYR A 326 -21.92 -0.64 -4.20
N ARG A 327 -21.55 -1.91 -4.13
CA ARG A 327 -20.27 -2.37 -3.59
C ARG A 327 -19.26 -2.49 -4.72
N VAL A 328 -18.02 -2.11 -4.41
CA VAL A 328 -16.82 -2.39 -5.20
C VAL A 328 -15.97 -3.38 -4.42
N ASN A 329 -15.62 -4.51 -5.02
CA ASN A 329 -14.69 -5.49 -4.45
C ASN A 329 -13.42 -5.55 -5.30
N ARG A 330 -12.35 -4.93 -4.82
CA ARG A 330 -11.06 -4.84 -5.53
C ARG A 330 -10.24 -6.12 -5.44
N SER A 331 -10.66 -7.09 -4.61
CA SER A 331 -9.99 -8.40 -4.51
C SER A 331 -10.35 -9.35 -5.65
N VAL A 332 -11.34 -8.99 -6.48
CA VAL A 332 -11.78 -9.84 -7.59
C VAL A 332 -10.76 -9.85 -8.73
N PRO A 333 -10.22 -11.02 -9.12
CA PRO A 333 -9.30 -11.11 -10.25
C PRO A 333 -9.92 -10.60 -11.55
N ASN A 334 -9.11 -9.94 -12.37
CA ASN A 334 -9.51 -9.35 -13.65
C ASN A 334 -10.65 -8.32 -13.59
N LEU A 335 -11.07 -7.90 -12.39
CA LEU A 335 -12.11 -6.88 -12.17
C LEU A 335 -13.42 -7.16 -12.93
N THR A 336 -13.82 -8.44 -13.02
CA THR A 336 -15.06 -8.87 -13.67
C THR A 336 -16.04 -9.48 -12.66
N ASN A 337 -17.30 -9.56 -13.03
CA ASN A 337 -18.30 -10.22 -12.19
C ASN A 337 -18.33 -11.74 -12.46
N ALA A 338 -18.34 -12.51 -11.37
CA ALA A 338 -18.50 -13.96 -11.39
C ALA A 338 -19.30 -14.41 -10.16
N GLN A 339 -19.96 -15.55 -10.22
CA GLN A 339 -20.75 -16.03 -9.10
C GLN A 339 -19.89 -16.17 -7.84
N GLY A 340 -20.34 -15.55 -6.75
CA GLY A 340 -19.64 -15.54 -5.47
C GLY A 340 -18.49 -14.54 -5.35
N GLN A 341 -18.12 -13.84 -6.43
CA GLN A 341 -17.02 -12.88 -6.47
C GLN A 341 -17.35 -11.71 -7.40
N ASP A 342 -18.47 -11.01 -7.15
CA ASP A 342 -18.84 -9.88 -7.98
C ASP A 342 -17.94 -8.67 -7.69
N TYR A 343 -17.24 -8.15 -8.74
CA TYR A 343 -16.43 -6.94 -8.69
C TYR A 343 -17.26 -5.71 -8.36
N LEU A 344 -18.39 -5.52 -9.06
CA LEU A 344 -19.38 -4.51 -8.78
C LEU A 344 -20.73 -5.17 -8.50
N TYR A 345 -21.38 -4.74 -7.42
CA TYR A 345 -22.67 -5.27 -7.02
C TYR A 345 -23.61 -4.13 -6.59
N VAL A 346 -24.71 -3.95 -7.31
CA VAL A 346 -25.74 -2.93 -7.03
C VAL A 346 -26.72 -3.46 -5.98
N PHE A 347 -26.81 -2.78 -4.84
CA PHE A 347 -27.73 -3.12 -3.76
C PHE A 347 -29.18 -2.91 -4.17
N ARG A 348 -30.06 -3.80 -3.73
CA ARG A 348 -31.45 -3.87 -4.14
C ARG A 348 -32.34 -4.48 -3.06
N PRO A 349 -33.65 -4.19 -3.00
CA PRO A 349 -34.54 -4.84 -2.08
C PRO A 349 -34.77 -6.30 -2.47
N GLY A 350 -35.09 -7.13 -1.47
CA GLY A 350 -35.36 -8.55 -1.65
C GLY A 350 -34.11 -9.43 -1.80
N GLU A 351 -32.91 -8.90 -1.64
CA GLU A 351 -31.69 -9.69 -1.66
C GLU A 351 -31.45 -10.32 -0.29
N THR A 352 -31.16 -11.61 -0.27
CA THR A 352 -31.00 -12.39 0.97
C THR A 352 -29.72 -13.22 1.01
N ASP A 353 -28.92 -13.20 -0.06
CA ASP A 353 -27.63 -13.88 -0.11
C ASP A 353 -26.63 -13.13 -1.02
N THR A 354 -25.36 -13.51 -0.97
CA THR A 354 -24.27 -12.87 -1.72
C THR A 354 -24.09 -13.43 -3.13
N THR A 355 -24.79 -14.50 -3.49
CA THR A 355 -24.48 -15.28 -4.70
C THR A 355 -25.57 -15.26 -5.75
N SER A 356 -26.83 -15.22 -5.36
CA SER A 356 -27.96 -15.38 -6.29
C SER A 356 -28.28 -14.12 -7.07
N SER A 357 -28.03 -12.94 -6.51
CA SER A 357 -28.51 -11.67 -7.07
C SER A 357 -30.00 -11.71 -7.41
N SER A 358 -30.80 -12.24 -6.48
CA SER A 358 -32.23 -12.56 -6.67
C SER A 358 -33.16 -11.37 -6.40
N GLY A 359 -32.66 -10.33 -5.74
CA GLY A 359 -33.47 -9.15 -5.39
C GLY A 359 -33.94 -8.34 -6.60
N ASP A 360 -34.81 -7.38 -6.36
CA ASP A 360 -35.44 -6.55 -7.39
C ASP A 360 -34.49 -5.42 -7.85
N LEU A 361 -33.69 -5.70 -8.85
CA LEU A 361 -32.73 -4.77 -9.43
C LEU A 361 -33.41 -3.53 -10.04
N PHE A 362 -34.64 -3.63 -10.47
CA PHE A 362 -35.39 -2.47 -11.00
C PHE A 362 -35.77 -1.46 -9.93
N LYS A 363 -35.71 -1.87 -8.66
CA LYS A 363 -35.91 -1.01 -7.51
C LYS A 363 -34.59 -0.73 -6.75
N ALA A 364 -33.45 -0.81 -7.39
CA ALA A 364 -32.17 -0.59 -6.72
C ALA A 364 -31.98 0.87 -6.28
N ALA A 365 -32.32 1.84 -7.12
CA ALA A 365 -32.23 3.25 -6.74
C ALA A 365 -33.23 3.64 -5.65
N LEU A 366 -32.82 4.38 -4.65
CA LEU A 366 -33.70 4.99 -3.66
C LEU A 366 -34.35 6.20 -4.28
N ASP A 367 -35.61 6.04 -4.65
CA ASP A 367 -36.41 7.07 -5.30
C ASP A 367 -37.42 7.66 -4.30
N PRO A 368 -37.24 8.91 -3.86
CA PRO A 368 -38.18 9.58 -2.97
C PRO A 368 -39.63 9.69 -3.54
N SER A 369 -39.78 9.72 -4.85
CA SER A 369 -41.11 9.77 -5.48
C SER A 369 -41.90 8.48 -5.29
N ASP A 370 -41.22 7.35 -5.08
CA ASP A 370 -41.79 6.05 -4.76
C ASP A 370 -41.76 5.71 -3.25
N ASN A 371 -41.51 6.71 -2.40
CA ASN A 371 -41.34 6.58 -0.95
C ASN A 371 -40.18 5.67 -0.54
N ARG A 372 -39.17 5.51 -1.38
CA ARG A 372 -37.97 4.77 -1.08
C ARG A 372 -36.86 5.74 -0.66
N THR A 373 -36.82 6.00 0.65
CA THR A 373 -35.98 7.04 1.25
C THR A 373 -34.92 6.53 2.19
N SER A 374 -34.81 5.19 2.37
CA SER A 374 -33.81 4.59 3.26
C SER A 374 -33.36 3.22 2.80
N PHE A 375 -32.14 2.84 3.17
CA PHE A 375 -31.53 1.52 2.96
C PHE A 375 -30.39 1.30 3.94
N GLY A 376 -30.14 0.05 4.33
CA GLY A 376 -29.11 -0.32 5.27
C GLY A 376 -29.67 -0.74 6.64
N SER A 377 -28.86 -1.40 7.44
CA SER A 377 -29.18 -1.85 8.79
C SER A 377 -27.99 -1.58 9.71
N ALA A 378 -28.23 -0.97 10.85
CA ALA A 378 -27.20 -0.65 11.85
C ALA A 378 -26.67 -1.88 12.61
N ASP A 379 -27.34 -3.03 12.50
CA ASP A 379 -26.92 -4.25 13.17
C ASP A 379 -25.82 -4.97 12.37
N PHE A 380 -24.58 -4.58 12.58
CA PHE A 380 -23.42 -5.19 11.93
C PHE A 380 -23.03 -6.59 12.46
N THR A 381 -23.77 -7.13 13.45
CA THR A 381 -23.63 -8.53 13.85
C THR A 381 -24.50 -9.45 13.02
N ALA A 382 -25.45 -8.89 12.24
CA ALA A 382 -26.29 -9.64 11.33
C ALA A 382 -25.53 -10.03 10.05
N THR A 383 -25.93 -11.16 9.48
CA THR A 383 -25.52 -11.54 8.12
C THR A 383 -26.42 -10.85 7.09
N VAL A 384 -26.10 -11.02 5.80
CA VAL A 384 -26.88 -10.50 4.70
C VAL A 384 -28.38 -10.81 4.86
N SER A 385 -29.19 -9.79 4.72
CA SER A 385 -30.66 -9.89 4.71
C SER A 385 -31.24 -8.75 3.87
N ASP A 386 -32.56 -8.81 3.59
CA ASP A 386 -33.23 -7.76 2.82
C ASP A 386 -32.99 -6.37 3.44
N GLY A 387 -32.56 -5.44 2.60
CA GLY A 387 -32.30 -4.07 3.02
C GLY A 387 -30.97 -3.83 3.72
N THR A 388 -30.03 -4.77 3.71
CA THR A 388 -28.66 -4.59 4.27
C THR A 388 -27.66 -4.12 3.22
N ILE A 389 -26.65 -3.35 3.66
CA ILE A 389 -25.46 -3.01 2.87
C ILE A 389 -24.34 -3.95 3.34
N PHE A 390 -23.99 -4.95 2.56
CA PHE A 390 -23.16 -6.09 2.97
C PHE A 390 -21.88 -6.24 2.13
N TYR A 391 -20.87 -6.85 2.71
CA TYR A 391 -19.64 -7.28 2.03
C TYR A 391 -19.84 -8.59 1.26
N SER A 392 -18.88 -8.95 0.41
CA SER A 392 -18.96 -10.16 -0.41
C SER A 392 -18.98 -11.45 0.44
N ASP A 393 -18.49 -11.42 1.65
CA ASP A 393 -18.55 -12.51 2.63
C ASP A 393 -19.91 -12.64 3.34
N GLY A 394 -20.82 -11.70 3.09
CA GLY A 394 -22.15 -11.67 3.70
C GLY A 394 -22.24 -10.91 5.03
N SER A 395 -21.14 -10.36 5.54
CA SER A 395 -21.19 -9.52 6.74
C SER A 395 -21.86 -8.17 6.45
N ASN A 396 -22.73 -7.70 7.35
CA ASN A 396 -23.36 -6.39 7.22
C ASN A 396 -22.39 -5.28 7.61
N SER A 397 -22.34 -4.22 6.82
CA SER A 397 -21.48 -3.05 7.09
C SER A 397 -21.95 -2.21 8.28
N GLY A 398 -23.21 -2.30 8.67
CA GLY A 398 -23.80 -1.41 9.67
C GLY A 398 -24.12 0.00 9.16
N ILE A 399 -23.79 0.30 7.90
CA ILE A 399 -24.10 1.61 7.30
C ILE A 399 -25.61 1.72 7.06
N VAL A 400 -26.18 2.87 7.40
CA VAL A 400 -27.58 3.20 7.16
C VAL A 400 -27.65 4.52 6.38
N ILE A 401 -28.41 4.48 5.30
CA ILE A 401 -28.78 5.66 4.51
C ILE A 401 -30.25 5.95 4.78
N SER A 402 -30.59 7.21 5.06
CA SER A 402 -31.94 7.65 5.37
C SER A 402 -32.23 9.05 4.81
N ASP A 403 -33.49 9.46 4.89
CA ASP A 403 -33.97 10.78 4.54
C ASP A 403 -33.57 11.22 3.12
N VAL A 404 -33.53 10.25 2.19
CA VAL A 404 -33.25 10.54 0.79
C VAL A 404 -34.34 11.43 0.22
N ALA A 405 -33.97 12.58 -0.33
CA ALA A 405 -34.88 13.56 -0.87
C ALA A 405 -34.31 14.29 -2.09
N TYR A 406 -35.18 14.64 -3.05
CA TYR A 406 -34.83 15.57 -4.11
C TYR A 406 -34.95 17.02 -3.62
N ASN A 407 -34.13 17.91 -4.18
CA ASN A 407 -34.45 19.35 -4.13
C ASN A 407 -35.64 19.69 -5.05
N GLU A 408 -36.10 20.95 -5.04
CA GLU A 408 -37.34 21.34 -5.73
C GLU A 408 -37.38 21.00 -7.23
N ASP A 409 -36.26 21.06 -7.93
CA ASP A 409 -36.17 20.82 -9.37
C ASP A 409 -35.55 19.47 -9.72
N SER A 410 -35.32 18.65 -8.71
CA SER A 410 -34.61 17.38 -8.83
C SER A 410 -33.24 17.49 -9.52
N SER A 411 -32.56 18.62 -9.41
CA SER A 411 -31.20 18.82 -9.87
C SER A 411 -30.15 18.21 -8.90
N GLN A 412 -30.57 17.96 -7.65
CA GLN A 412 -29.75 17.33 -6.61
C GLN A 412 -30.56 16.33 -5.80
N ILE A 413 -29.87 15.35 -5.23
CA ILE A 413 -30.41 14.46 -4.22
C ILE A 413 -29.62 14.63 -2.92
N SER A 414 -30.35 14.72 -1.80
CA SER A 414 -29.78 14.77 -0.45
C SER A 414 -30.11 13.49 0.32
N PHE A 415 -29.26 13.13 1.27
CA PHE A 415 -29.44 11.95 2.11
C PHE A 415 -28.62 12.06 3.39
N ASN A 416 -29.05 11.36 4.43
CA ASN A 416 -28.28 11.17 5.65
C ASN A 416 -27.54 9.83 5.59
N ILE A 417 -26.31 9.81 6.09
CA ILE A 417 -25.54 8.60 6.30
C ILE A 417 -25.24 8.44 7.79
N ASN A 418 -25.46 7.24 8.32
CA ASN A 418 -24.97 6.82 9.61
C ASN A 418 -23.92 5.74 9.41
N ILE A 419 -22.68 6.02 9.78
CA ILE A 419 -21.55 5.08 9.83
C ILE A 419 -21.42 4.64 11.29
N PRO A 420 -21.45 3.34 11.60
CA PRO A 420 -21.34 2.87 12.98
C PRO A 420 -19.95 3.10 13.55
N ASP A 421 -19.87 3.15 14.88
CA ASP A 421 -18.60 3.09 15.58
C ASP A 421 -18.08 1.64 15.60
N TYR A 422 -17.05 1.37 14.83
CA TYR A 422 -16.42 0.05 14.74
C TYR A 422 -15.42 -0.24 15.87
N SER A 423 -15.19 0.68 16.79
CA SER A 423 -14.17 0.54 17.85
C SER A 423 -14.41 -0.69 18.74
N SER A 424 -15.67 -1.02 19.00
CA SER A 424 -16.08 -2.19 19.79
C SER A 424 -15.73 -3.54 19.15
N LEU A 425 -15.50 -3.59 17.84
CA LEU A 425 -15.10 -4.80 17.12
C LEU A 425 -13.60 -5.07 17.21
N GLY A 426 -12.82 -4.15 17.81
CA GLY A 426 -11.38 -4.28 17.87
C GLY A 426 -10.69 -4.28 16.50
N LEU A 427 -11.36 -3.77 15.46
CA LEU A 427 -10.86 -3.76 14.10
C LEU A 427 -9.63 -2.85 13.95
N TRP A 428 -8.84 -3.15 12.92
CA TRP A 428 -7.73 -2.31 12.49
C TRP A 428 -8.24 -1.14 11.64
N GLU A 429 -7.65 0.03 11.83
CA GLU A 429 -7.97 1.19 11.02
C GLU A 429 -7.21 1.14 9.69
N LEU A 430 -7.90 1.41 8.59
CA LEU A 430 -7.30 1.46 7.26
C LEU A 430 -6.57 2.80 7.06
N VAL A 431 -5.34 2.71 6.58
CA VAL A 431 -4.66 3.88 6.00
C VAL A 431 -5.03 3.96 4.53
N PRO A 432 -5.77 4.98 4.10
CA PRO A 432 -6.09 5.16 2.69
C PRO A 432 -4.82 5.21 1.85
N ASN A 433 -4.75 4.44 0.77
CA ASN A 433 -3.61 4.48 -0.15
C ASN A 433 -4.08 4.39 -1.60
N ASP A 434 -3.29 5.00 -2.50
CA ASP A 434 -3.48 4.98 -3.95
C ASP A 434 -2.35 4.19 -4.64
N ILE A 435 -1.82 3.17 -3.96
CA ILE A 435 -0.76 2.32 -4.50
C ILE A 435 -1.33 1.46 -5.62
N SER A 436 -1.05 1.86 -6.87
CA SER A 436 -1.59 1.23 -8.08
C SER A 436 -0.72 0.09 -8.64
N LEU A 437 0.36 -0.26 -7.94
CA LEU A 437 1.27 -1.33 -8.35
C LEU A 437 0.62 -2.69 -8.05
N GLU A 438 0.63 -3.63 -9.00
CA GLU A 438 0.32 -5.04 -8.73
C GLU A 438 1.46 -5.64 -7.92
N ALA A 439 1.31 -5.57 -6.60
CA ALA A 439 2.38 -5.86 -5.67
C ALA A 439 2.57 -7.37 -5.46
N SER A 440 3.80 -7.75 -5.14
CA SER A 440 4.18 -9.12 -4.72
C SER A 440 4.72 -9.16 -3.30
N THR A 441 5.48 -8.13 -2.89
CA THR A 441 6.02 -8.05 -1.53
C THR A 441 5.97 -6.61 -1.01
N ILE A 442 5.98 -6.49 0.32
CA ILE A 442 6.08 -5.23 1.04
C ILE A 442 7.07 -5.36 2.19
N ASN A 443 7.93 -4.36 2.37
CA ASN A 443 8.79 -4.19 3.54
C ASN A 443 8.57 -2.79 4.10
N MET A 444 8.60 -2.65 5.41
CA MET A 444 8.27 -1.41 6.09
C MET A 444 9.32 -1.00 7.12
N ASP A 445 9.43 0.30 7.34
CA ASP A 445 10.17 0.89 8.46
C ASP A 445 9.59 2.27 8.79
N SER A 446 10.02 2.86 9.89
CA SER A 446 9.53 4.16 10.34
C SER A 446 10.66 5.10 10.76
N ASP A 447 10.42 6.43 10.72
CA ASP A 447 11.34 7.42 11.24
C ASP A 447 10.92 7.90 12.65
N SER A 448 11.78 8.71 13.28
CA SER A 448 11.54 9.25 14.62
C SER A 448 10.37 10.24 14.71
N GLN A 449 9.85 10.69 13.58
CA GLN A 449 8.72 11.61 13.49
C GLN A 449 7.38 10.89 13.31
N GLY A 450 7.41 9.56 13.19
CA GLY A 450 6.22 8.73 12.99
C GLY A 450 5.81 8.54 11.54
N ASN A 451 6.64 8.96 10.58
CA ASN A 451 6.37 8.67 9.19
C ASN A 451 6.66 7.19 8.90
N ILE A 452 5.80 6.58 8.10
CA ILE A 452 5.92 5.17 7.70
C ILE A 452 6.48 5.11 6.28
N TYR A 453 7.47 4.26 6.08
CA TYR A 453 8.06 4.01 4.78
C TYR A 453 7.77 2.59 4.35
N SER A 454 7.30 2.44 3.11
CA SER A 454 6.99 1.13 2.53
C SER A 454 7.74 0.94 1.22
N CYS A 455 8.50 -0.12 1.14
CA CYS A 455 9.07 -0.59 -0.12
C CYS A 455 8.14 -1.66 -0.69
N VAL A 456 7.50 -1.34 -1.81
CA VAL A 456 6.56 -2.22 -2.50
C VAL A 456 7.21 -2.74 -3.78
N THR A 457 7.36 -4.06 -3.87
CA THR A 457 7.77 -4.75 -5.09
C THR A 457 6.55 -5.24 -5.84
N GLY A 458 6.49 -5.03 -7.13
CA GLY A 458 5.38 -5.49 -7.96
C GLY A 458 5.73 -5.48 -9.45
N THR A 459 4.72 -5.63 -10.30
CA THR A 459 4.87 -5.62 -11.74
C THR A 459 4.27 -4.35 -12.32
N GLU A 460 5.03 -3.66 -13.16
CA GLU A 460 4.59 -2.52 -13.94
C GLU A 460 5.14 -2.66 -15.36
N ASN A 461 4.28 -2.61 -16.38
CA ASN A 461 4.66 -2.78 -17.78
C ASN A 461 5.51 -4.05 -18.03
N TRP A 462 5.12 -5.17 -17.42
CA TRP A 462 5.78 -6.49 -17.51
C TRP A 462 7.19 -6.55 -16.90
N ASN A 463 7.60 -5.51 -16.14
CA ASN A 463 8.88 -5.49 -15.46
C ASN A 463 8.68 -5.50 -13.95
N THR A 464 9.52 -6.22 -13.24
CA THR A 464 9.61 -6.10 -11.78
C THR A 464 10.02 -4.68 -11.43
N THR A 465 9.22 -4.02 -10.62
CA THR A 465 9.39 -2.62 -10.23
C THR A 465 9.25 -2.49 -8.73
N ASN A 466 10.17 -1.76 -8.12
CA ASN A 466 10.11 -1.44 -6.71
C ASN A 466 9.90 0.07 -6.56
N LYS A 467 8.92 0.45 -5.74
CA LYS A 467 8.65 1.85 -5.39
C LYS A 467 8.73 2.03 -3.89
N ILE A 468 9.32 3.12 -3.48
CA ILE A 468 9.36 3.51 -2.07
C ILE A 468 8.32 4.58 -1.85
N TYR A 469 7.46 4.33 -0.89
CA TYR A 469 6.40 5.25 -0.48
C TYR A 469 6.68 5.75 0.93
N LYS A 470 6.35 7.01 1.19
CA LYS A 470 6.33 7.61 2.52
C LYS A 470 4.91 8.04 2.86
N TYR A 471 4.41 7.64 4.02
CA TYR A 471 3.17 8.11 4.63
C TYR A 471 3.52 9.05 5.79
N ASP A 472 3.03 10.29 5.74
CA ASP A 472 3.32 11.34 6.73
C ASP A 472 2.22 11.49 7.81
N GLY A 473 1.33 10.51 7.92
CA GLY A 473 0.14 10.56 8.77
C GLY A 473 -1.11 11.09 8.04
N THR A 474 -0.96 11.68 6.85
CA THR A 474 -2.06 12.27 6.07
C THR A 474 -2.09 11.79 4.62
N ALA A 475 -0.94 11.70 3.97
CA ALA A 475 -0.84 11.38 2.55
C ALA A 475 0.38 10.50 2.24
N TRP A 476 0.24 9.73 1.16
CA TRP A 476 1.34 8.96 0.57
C TRP A 476 2.09 9.78 -0.48
N THR A 477 3.40 9.69 -0.45
CA THR A 477 4.28 10.27 -1.48
C THR A 477 5.28 9.23 -1.97
N VAL A 478 5.53 9.19 -3.28
CA VAL A 478 6.58 8.33 -3.85
C VAL A 478 7.93 9.00 -3.69
N LEU A 479 8.91 8.30 -3.14
CA LEU A 479 10.26 8.82 -2.95
C LEU A 479 11.16 8.53 -4.15
N GLY A 480 11.41 9.53 -4.96
CA GLY A 480 12.33 9.46 -6.10
C GLY A 480 11.81 8.54 -7.22
N SER A 481 12.75 8.07 -8.05
CA SER A 481 12.42 7.15 -9.14
C SER A 481 12.29 5.70 -8.67
N ALA A 482 11.44 4.94 -9.36
CA ALA A 482 11.31 3.50 -9.15
C ALA A 482 12.61 2.74 -9.49
N PHE A 483 12.81 1.60 -8.85
CA PHE A 483 13.89 0.64 -9.15
C PHE A 483 13.34 -0.46 -10.05
N SER A 484 13.58 -0.36 -11.37
CA SER A 484 13.10 -1.33 -12.35
C SER A 484 14.11 -2.44 -12.60
N GLY A 485 13.62 -3.67 -12.78
CA GLY A 485 14.46 -4.85 -13.02
C GLY A 485 15.28 -5.32 -11.80
N VAL A 486 14.84 -4.96 -10.60
CA VAL A 486 15.46 -5.30 -9.32
C VAL A 486 14.58 -6.31 -8.59
N ASN A 487 15.13 -7.48 -8.24
CA ASN A 487 14.34 -8.57 -7.66
C ASN A 487 14.35 -8.61 -6.13
N TYR A 488 15.34 -8.00 -5.50
CA TYR A 488 15.51 -7.97 -4.04
C TYR A 488 15.84 -6.56 -3.62
N ILE A 489 15.09 -6.04 -2.68
CA ILE A 489 15.30 -4.71 -2.11
C ILE A 489 14.87 -4.72 -0.64
N ASP A 490 15.69 -4.12 0.19
CA ASP A 490 15.42 -3.89 1.61
C ASP A 490 15.50 -2.41 1.92
N ILE A 491 14.66 -1.93 2.83
CA ILE A 491 14.61 -0.53 3.28
C ILE A 491 14.86 -0.43 4.77
N LYS A 492 15.62 0.58 5.17
CA LYS A 492 15.80 0.93 6.57
C LYS A 492 15.94 2.45 6.73
N ILE A 493 15.30 2.98 7.75
CA ILE A 493 15.44 4.38 8.13
C ILE A 493 16.51 4.49 9.23
N TYR A 494 17.50 5.32 9.00
CA TYR A 494 18.56 5.55 9.99
C TYR A 494 18.86 7.05 10.12
N ASN A 495 18.71 7.58 11.33
CA ASN A 495 18.76 9.03 11.63
C ASN A 495 17.85 9.83 10.69
N ASP A 496 16.60 9.39 10.56
CA ASP A 496 15.55 9.99 9.72
C ASP A 496 15.89 10.05 8.21
N VAL A 497 16.87 9.30 7.77
CA VAL A 497 17.25 9.19 6.35
C VAL A 497 16.92 7.80 5.83
N PRO A 498 16.16 7.70 4.73
CA PRO A 498 15.89 6.41 4.09
C PRO A 498 17.10 5.87 3.34
N TYR A 499 17.41 4.59 3.57
CA TYR A 499 18.42 3.82 2.85
C TYR A 499 17.77 2.59 2.23
N VAL A 500 18.30 2.16 1.09
CA VAL A 500 17.93 0.91 0.43
C VAL A 500 19.18 0.09 0.13
N LEU A 501 19.03 -1.23 0.28
CA LEU A 501 19.97 -2.22 -0.20
C LEU A 501 19.26 -3.07 -1.25
N TYR A 502 19.80 -3.15 -2.46
CA TYR A 502 19.17 -3.87 -3.55
C TYR A 502 20.20 -4.55 -4.46
N LEU A 503 19.72 -5.51 -5.27
CA LEU A 503 20.53 -6.14 -6.30
C LEU A 503 20.27 -5.47 -7.64
N ASN A 504 21.29 -4.88 -8.25
CA ASN A 504 21.14 -4.28 -9.58
C ASN A 504 20.94 -5.35 -10.67
N SER A 505 20.74 -4.94 -11.92
CA SER A 505 20.52 -5.85 -13.07
C SER A 505 21.64 -6.87 -13.31
N GLY A 506 22.82 -6.65 -12.75
CA GLY A 506 23.95 -7.62 -12.73
C GLY A 506 23.96 -8.50 -11.48
N GLY A 507 22.94 -8.47 -10.64
CA GLY A 507 22.83 -9.23 -9.39
C GLY A 507 23.80 -8.75 -8.30
N ARG A 508 24.31 -7.52 -8.36
CA ARG A 508 25.30 -7.00 -7.41
C ARG A 508 24.64 -6.19 -6.32
N PRO A 509 25.04 -6.35 -5.04
CA PRO A 509 24.55 -5.54 -3.94
C PRO A 509 24.90 -4.05 -4.12
N VAL A 510 23.89 -3.19 -4.00
CA VAL A 510 24.02 -1.75 -4.07
C VAL A 510 23.36 -1.11 -2.85
N ILE A 511 24.10 -0.22 -2.19
CA ILE A 511 23.61 0.59 -1.09
C ILE A 511 23.36 1.99 -1.62
N ALA A 512 22.15 2.52 -1.43
CA ALA A 512 21.81 3.90 -1.78
C ALA A 512 21.06 4.59 -0.63
N LYS A 513 21.18 5.91 -0.55
CA LYS A 513 20.42 6.77 0.38
C LYS A 513 19.57 7.77 -0.38
N TYR A 514 18.45 8.14 0.22
CA TYR A 514 17.59 9.20 -0.29
C TYR A 514 18.03 10.55 0.25
N GLU A 515 18.43 11.45 -0.63
CA GLU A 515 18.90 12.78 -0.26
C GLU A 515 18.74 13.74 -1.44
N GLY A 516 18.24 14.94 -1.19
CA GLY A 516 18.03 15.94 -2.22
C GLY A 516 16.99 15.54 -3.27
N GLY A 517 15.93 14.81 -2.88
CA GLY A 517 14.85 14.41 -3.76
C GLY A 517 15.16 13.21 -4.66
N LYS A 518 16.27 12.52 -4.47
CA LYS A 518 16.68 11.36 -5.30
C LYS A 518 17.47 10.32 -4.53
N TRP A 519 17.55 9.13 -5.08
CA TRP A 519 18.39 8.04 -4.59
C TRP A 519 19.85 8.23 -5.07
N ASN A 520 20.77 8.27 -4.12
CA ASN A 520 22.21 8.42 -4.38
C ASN A 520 22.93 7.14 -3.99
N THR A 521 23.59 6.48 -4.94
CA THR A 521 24.39 5.30 -4.68
C THR A 521 25.60 5.63 -3.81
N LEU A 522 25.75 4.92 -2.70
CA LEU A 522 26.91 5.02 -1.80
C LEU A 522 27.96 3.96 -2.09
N PHE A 523 27.53 2.74 -2.45
CA PHE A 523 28.42 1.61 -2.63
C PHE A 523 27.79 0.57 -3.58
N THR A 524 28.65 -0.09 -4.36
CA THR A 524 28.29 -1.28 -5.16
C THR A 524 29.37 -2.34 -4.94
N ASP A 525 28.99 -3.53 -4.47
CA ASP A 525 29.93 -4.64 -4.38
C ASP A 525 30.08 -5.34 -5.73
N THR A 526 31.23 -5.10 -6.37
CA THR A 526 31.55 -5.71 -7.67
C THR A 526 32.16 -7.10 -7.55
N SER A 527 32.49 -7.54 -6.33
CA SER A 527 33.10 -8.82 -6.05
C SER A 527 32.10 -9.96 -5.85
N VAL A 528 30.84 -9.65 -5.65
CA VAL A 528 29.74 -10.59 -5.41
C VAL A 528 28.68 -10.44 -6.47
N SER A 529 28.08 -11.55 -6.90
CA SER A 529 26.93 -11.55 -7.80
C SER A 529 25.88 -12.55 -7.29
N TYR A 530 24.62 -12.13 -7.31
CA TYR A 530 23.46 -12.93 -6.93
C TYR A 530 23.58 -13.57 -5.53
N PRO A 531 23.80 -12.76 -4.45
CA PRO A 531 23.67 -13.25 -3.09
C PRO A 531 22.24 -13.77 -2.85
N ASN A 532 22.11 -14.76 -1.97
CA ASN A 532 20.78 -15.32 -1.67
C ASN A 532 19.97 -14.42 -0.75
N ASP A 533 20.64 -13.69 0.14
CA ASP A 533 19.99 -12.84 1.14
C ASP A 533 20.74 -11.52 1.25
N ILE A 534 19.98 -10.46 1.46
CA ILE A 534 20.47 -9.10 1.72
C ILE A 534 19.68 -8.50 2.87
N GLN A 535 20.33 -7.70 3.73
CA GLN A 535 19.67 -7.01 4.84
C GLN A 535 20.35 -5.70 5.21
N LEU A 536 19.56 -4.66 5.49
CA LEU A 536 19.97 -3.50 6.26
C LEU A 536 19.61 -3.68 7.73
N PHE A 537 20.48 -3.27 8.63
CA PHE A 537 20.21 -3.33 10.06
C PHE A 537 20.93 -2.22 10.82
N SER A 538 20.39 -1.85 11.93
CA SER A 538 20.91 -0.80 12.79
C SER A 538 20.91 -1.22 14.26
N GLY A 539 21.54 -0.41 15.08
CA GLY A 539 21.54 -0.52 16.51
C GLY A 539 22.58 0.42 17.12
N ASP A 540 22.88 0.28 18.41
CA ASP A 540 23.76 1.18 19.18
C ASP A 540 25.15 1.32 18.57
N SER A 541 25.68 0.27 17.92
CA SER A 541 27.00 0.28 17.31
C SER A 541 27.05 0.92 15.92
N GLY A 542 25.91 1.29 15.34
CA GLY A 542 25.80 2.00 14.09
C GLY A 542 24.86 1.39 13.07
N PHE A 543 25.07 1.71 11.80
CA PHE A 543 24.25 1.28 10.69
C PHE A 543 25.06 0.38 9.72
N TYR A 544 24.44 -0.72 9.29
CA TYR A 544 25.12 -1.78 8.56
C TYR A 544 24.27 -2.35 7.43
N ALA A 545 24.98 -2.95 6.47
CA ALA A 545 24.41 -3.80 5.44
C ALA A 545 25.09 -5.16 5.44
N ALA A 546 24.36 -6.23 5.17
CA ALA A 546 24.91 -7.57 5.05
C ALA A 546 24.33 -8.33 3.85
N TRP A 547 25.11 -9.26 3.31
CA TRP A 547 24.68 -10.21 2.29
C TRP A 547 25.48 -11.50 2.34
N THR A 548 24.87 -12.58 1.89
CA THR A 548 25.52 -13.88 1.76
C THR A 548 26.42 -13.91 0.52
N VAL A 549 27.57 -14.58 0.63
CA VAL A 549 28.47 -14.80 -0.48
C VAL A 549 28.54 -16.30 -0.73
N ASP A 550 28.18 -16.76 -1.93
CA ASP A 550 28.14 -18.18 -2.30
C ASP A 550 27.31 -19.06 -1.34
N GLY A 551 26.36 -18.45 -0.60
CA GLY A 551 25.54 -19.12 0.40
C GLY A 551 26.29 -19.58 1.67
N SER A 552 27.62 -19.54 1.69
CA SER A 552 28.44 -20.10 2.77
C SER A 552 29.23 -19.05 3.58
N ARG A 553 29.29 -17.83 3.15
CA ARG A 553 29.99 -16.72 3.83
C ARG A 553 29.07 -15.53 3.98
N LEU A 554 29.25 -14.75 5.04
CA LEU A 554 28.53 -13.51 5.30
C LEU A 554 29.46 -12.31 5.11
N SER A 555 29.06 -11.35 4.28
CA SER A 555 29.77 -10.06 4.11
C SER A 555 29.00 -8.98 4.86
N ILE A 556 29.69 -8.26 5.75
CA ILE A 556 29.09 -7.18 6.55
C ILE A 556 29.80 -5.87 6.23
N LYS A 557 29.04 -4.83 5.98
CA LYS A 557 29.53 -3.47 5.71
C LYS A 557 28.98 -2.51 6.75
N LYS A 558 29.83 -1.61 7.25
CA LYS A 558 29.40 -0.47 8.08
C LYS A 558 29.19 0.75 7.20
N ILE A 559 28.05 1.40 7.37
CA ILE A 559 27.66 2.61 6.65
C ILE A 559 27.87 3.80 7.59
N THR A 560 28.62 4.80 7.14
CA THR A 560 28.92 6.01 7.91
C THR A 560 28.72 7.25 7.02
N SER A 561 28.75 8.44 7.60
CA SER A 561 28.72 9.69 6.85
C SER A 561 29.90 9.85 5.90
N SER A 562 31.03 9.21 6.17
CA SER A 562 32.26 9.23 5.34
C SER A 562 32.30 8.14 4.26
N GLY A 563 31.36 7.19 4.25
CA GLY A 563 31.27 6.14 3.25
C GLY A 563 30.99 4.74 3.85
N VAL A 564 31.23 3.72 3.04
CA VAL A 564 30.97 2.32 3.36
C VAL A 564 32.29 1.58 3.56
N THR A 565 32.44 0.89 4.69
CA THR A 565 33.65 0.12 5.05
C THR A 565 33.31 -1.33 5.34
N SER A 566 34.21 -2.26 5.04
CA SER A 566 34.07 -3.67 5.41
C SER A 566 34.29 -3.85 6.90
N VAL A 567 33.44 -4.64 7.55
CA VAL A 567 33.60 -5.03 8.95
C VAL A 567 34.37 -6.36 9.01
N ASP A 568 33.73 -7.44 8.56
CA ASP A 568 34.35 -8.77 8.48
C ASP A 568 33.55 -9.66 7.53
N SER A 569 34.19 -10.68 7.00
CA SER A 569 33.63 -11.74 6.18
C SER A 569 34.13 -13.14 6.57
N SER A 570 34.65 -13.29 7.78
CA SER A 570 35.22 -14.58 8.25
C SER A 570 34.16 -15.56 8.76
N LEU A 571 32.90 -15.10 9.02
CA LEU A 571 31.83 -16.01 9.40
C LEU A 571 31.46 -16.92 8.23
N THR A 572 31.59 -18.22 8.46
CA THR A 572 31.24 -19.25 7.49
C THR A 572 30.23 -20.24 8.08
N ALA A 573 29.39 -20.82 7.22
CA ALA A 573 28.46 -21.89 7.50
C ALA A 573 28.46 -22.87 6.32
N ASP A 574 27.91 -24.08 6.48
CA ASP A 574 27.70 -24.97 5.33
C ASP A 574 26.75 -24.31 4.31
N TYR A 575 25.72 -23.69 4.81
CA TYR A 575 24.83 -22.82 4.05
C TYR A 575 24.05 -21.90 5.00
N PHE A 576 24.12 -20.58 4.78
CA PHE A 576 23.25 -19.62 5.47
C PHE A 576 21.84 -19.66 4.86
N SER A 577 20.84 -19.84 5.68
CA SER A 577 19.44 -19.65 5.29
C SER A 577 18.83 -18.50 6.06
N ASN A 578 18.34 -17.52 5.33
CA ASN A 578 17.65 -16.31 5.82
C ASN A 578 18.34 -15.66 7.04
N PRO A 579 19.62 -15.26 6.97
CA PRO A 579 20.28 -14.65 8.11
C PRO A 579 19.57 -13.35 8.53
N SER A 580 19.37 -13.19 9.84
CA SER A 580 18.82 -11.97 10.42
C SER A 580 19.81 -11.36 11.39
N LEU A 581 20.08 -10.07 11.26
CA LEU A 581 21.15 -9.39 11.96
C LEU A 581 20.65 -8.23 12.81
N GLY A 582 21.35 -7.97 13.91
CA GLY A 582 21.18 -6.82 14.77
C GLY A 582 22.50 -6.32 15.33
N ALA A 583 22.59 -5.02 15.63
CA ALA A 583 23.80 -4.39 16.15
C ALA A 583 23.54 -3.86 17.56
N VAL A 584 24.32 -4.31 18.55
CA VAL A 584 24.11 -3.99 19.96
C VAL A 584 25.44 -3.74 20.65
N GLY A 585 25.61 -2.58 21.25
CA GLY A 585 26.82 -2.19 21.96
C GLY A 585 28.05 -2.39 21.05
N ASN A 586 29.01 -3.18 21.50
CA ASN A 586 30.21 -3.48 20.72
C ASN A 586 30.10 -4.78 19.89
N TYR A 587 28.86 -5.25 19.61
CA TYR A 587 28.63 -6.52 18.94
C TYR A 587 27.69 -6.41 17.76
N ILE A 588 27.93 -7.23 16.73
CA ILE A 588 26.97 -7.56 15.68
C ILE A 588 26.52 -9.00 15.90
N TYR A 589 25.23 -9.18 16.08
CA TYR A 589 24.60 -10.49 16.20
C TYR A 589 24.07 -10.97 14.85
N VAL A 590 24.16 -12.27 14.62
CA VAL A 590 23.53 -12.95 13.49
C VAL A 590 22.80 -14.19 13.95
N THR A 591 21.56 -14.30 13.56
CA THR A 591 20.74 -15.52 13.67
C THR A 591 20.56 -16.13 12.29
N TYR A 592 20.80 -17.42 12.14
CA TYR A 592 20.69 -18.14 10.87
C TYR A 592 20.40 -19.61 11.07
N CYS A 593 19.78 -20.26 10.08
CA CYS A 593 19.70 -21.70 10.01
C CYS A 593 20.83 -22.24 9.16
N ASN A 594 21.64 -23.16 9.73
CA ASN A 594 22.72 -23.81 9.03
C ASN A 594 22.22 -25.08 8.36
N PHE A 595 22.30 -25.16 7.03
CA PHE A 595 21.92 -26.34 6.24
C PHE A 595 23.16 -27.11 5.84
N ALA A 596 23.33 -28.37 6.34
CA ALA A 596 24.33 -29.25 5.84
C ALA A 596 23.83 -30.03 4.61
N PHE A 597 24.44 -29.84 3.47
CA PHE A 597 24.25 -30.68 2.28
C PHE A 597 25.03 -31.96 2.41
N GLY A 598 24.39 -33.07 2.86
CA GLY A 598 25.03 -34.38 2.96
C GLY A 598 24.08 -35.49 3.42
N SER A 599 24.33 -36.76 3.06
CA SER A 599 23.55 -37.96 3.31
C SER A 599 23.60 -38.39 4.78
N GLY A 600 22.99 -37.62 5.64
CA GLY A 600 22.76 -37.92 7.03
C GLY A 600 22.01 -36.77 7.63
N ALA A 601 20.70 -36.95 7.81
CA ALA A 601 19.86 -35.94 8.42
C ALA A 601 20.29 -35.64 9.87
N GLY A 602 21.35 -34.85 10.02
CA GLY A 602 21.67 -34.17 11.26
C GLY A 602 20.54 -33.17 11.54
N THR A 603 20.10 -33.10 12.76
CA THR A 603 19.08 -32.15 13.19
C THR A 603 19.63 -30.75 12.94
N GLN A 604 18.95 -29.98 12.05
CA GLN A 604 19.33 -28.61 11.76
C GLN A 604 18.81 -27.72 12.88
N TYR A 605 19.60 -26.76 13.32
CA TYR A 605 19.24 -25.83 14.37
C TYR A 605 19.45 -24.40 13.91
N THR A 606 18.58 -23.52 14.36
CA THR A 606 18.83 -22.09 14.28
C THR A 606 19.96 -21.72 15.24
N GLN A 607 20.95 -21.03 14.74
CA GLN A 607 22.14 -20.63 15.49
C GLN A 607 22.15 -19.13 15.70
N ILE A 608 22.69 -18.69 16.84
CA ILE A 608 22.98 -17.31 17.15
C ILE A 608 24.47 -17.16 17.36
N LYS A 609 25.10 -16.26 16.64
CA LYS A 609 26.49 -15.85 16.83
C LYS A 609 26.59 -14.34 16.96
N ARG A 610 27.65 -13.87 17.60
CA ARG A 610 27.98 -12.45 17.66
C ARG A 610 29.43 -12.20 17.28
N TYR A 611 29.66 -11.07 16.64
CA TYR A 611 30.99 -10.56 16.30
C TYR A 611 31.35 -9.39 17.20
N ASN A 612 32.47 -9.48 17.88
CA ASN A 612 33.00 -8.42 18.72
C ASN A 612 33.79 -7.41 17.84
N LEU A 613 33.30 -6.19 17.75
CA LEU A 613 33.86 -5.13 16.91
C LEU A 613 35.27 -4.70 17.35
N SER A 614 35.61 -4.87 18.65
CA SER A 614 36.93 -4.50 19.18
C SER A 614 37.99 -5.61 19.03
N SER A 615 37.62 -6.86 19.31
CA SER A 615 38.54 -7.98 19.22
C SER A 615 38.62 -8.62 17.84
N GLY A 616 37.63 -8.42 16.98
CA GLY A 616 37.50 -9.06 15.68
C GLY A 616 37.19 -10.56 15.77
N ALA A 617 36.56 -11.00 16.84
CA ALA A 617 36.27 -12.43 17.07
C ALA A 617 34.79 -12.76 17.04
N TRP A 618 34.44 -13.94 16.49
CA TRP A 618 33.12 -14.52 16.54
C TRP A 618 32.93 -15.40 17.77
N GLU A 619 31.78 -15.25 18.42
CA GLU A 619 31.37 -16.03 19.58
C GLU A 619 30.01 -16.68 19.32
N SER A 620 29.78 -17.90 19.81
CA SER A 620 28.48 -18.56 19.77
C SER A 620 27.66 -18.25 21.01
N ILE A 621 26.39 -17.92 20.83
CA ILE A 621 25.43 -17.74 21.93
C ILE A 621 24.70 -19.07 22.14
N SER A 622 24.80 -19.60 23.34
CA SER A 622 24.15 -20.85 23.73
C SER A 622 22.73 -20.56 24.22
N VAL A 623 21.74 -21.24 23.66
CA VAL A 623 20.33 -21.19 24.11
C VAL A 623 20.01 -22.48 24.87
N SER A 624 19.26 -22.38 25.96
CA SER A 624 18.92 -23.50 26.84
C SER A 624 17.96 -24.50 26.17
N ASN A 625 17.06 -23.99 25.31
CA ASN A 625 16.20 -24.83 24.50
C ASN A 625 16.60 -24.63 23.02
N PRO A 626 17.22 -25.66 22.37
CA PRO A 626 17.64 -25.52 21.00
C PRO A 626 16.47 -25.13 20.09
N LEU A 627 16.63 -24.04 19.36
CA LEU A 627 15.66 -23.61 18.38
C LEU A 627 15.63 -24.66 17.25
N ALA A 628 14.43 -25.14 16.91
CA ALA A 628 14.27 -26.02 15.77
C ALA A 628 14.72 -25.30 14.48
N SER A 629 15.05 -26.06 13.45
CA SER A 629 15.37 -25.48 12.14
C SER A 629 14.23 -24.57 11.69
N SER A 630 14.49 -23.28 11.64
CA SER A 630 13.52 -22.25 11.26
C SER A 630 14.03 -21.48 10.06
N ASN A 631 13.19 -21.37 9.04
CA ASN A 631 13.43 -20.46 7.91
C ASN A 631 12.82 -19.08 8.15
N LEU A 632 12.05 -18.93 9.22
CA LEU A 632 11.43 -17.65 9.59
C LEU A 632 12.03 -17.18 10.91
N HIS A 633 12.83 -16.14 10.87
CA HIS A 633 13.35 -15.44 12.03
C HIS A 633 13.61 -13.97 11.69
N ARG A 634 13.45 -13.12 12.70
CA ARG A 634 13.72 -11.68 12.63
C ARG A 634 14.44 -11.26 13.90
N SER A 635 15.32 -10.27 13.78
CA SER A 635 16.08 -9.76 14.93
C SER A 635 16.19 -8.25 14.89
N ILE A 636 16.25 -7.67 16.08
CA ILE A 636 16.48 -6.24 16.31
C ILE A 636 17.46 -6.03 17.45
N GLY A 637 18.19 -4.91 17.42
CA GLY A 637 18.90 -4.37 18.56
C GLY A 637 18.07 -3.27 19.19
N TYR A 638 17.83 -3.33 20.49
CA TYR A 638 17.04 -2.34 21.20
C TYR A 638 17.67 -2.01 22.57
N ASN A 639 17.99 -0.75 22.80
CA ASN A 639 18.55 -0.24 24.06
C ASN A 639 19.72 -1.07 24.66
N GLY A 640 20.60 -1.61 23.79
CA GLY A 640 21.74 -2.40 24.23
C GLY A 640 21.42 -3.87 24.51
N GLU A 641 20.28 -4.36 24.06
CA GLU A 641 19.90 -5.78 24.10
C GLU A 641 19.61 -6.28 22.67
N TYR A 642 19.94 -7.54 22.43
CA TYR A 642 19.61 -8.21 21.19
C TYR A 642 18.35 -9.05 21.37
N TRP A 643 17.38 -8.83 20.52
CA TRP A 643 16.13 -9.56 20.48
C TRP A 643 15.95 -10.26 19.16
N MET A 644 15.47 -11.48 19.17
CA MET A 644 15.10 -12.21 17.96
C MET A 644 13.87 -13.05 18.19
N ILE A 645 13.06 -13.24 17.14
CA ILE A 645 11.98 -14.21 17.10
C ILE A 645 12.29 -15.26 16.05
N ALA A 646 11.98 -16.52 16.34
CA ALA A 646 12.10 -17.63 15.39
C ALA A 646 10.91 -18.57 15.50
N VAL A 647 10.51 -19.15 14.37
CA VAL A 647 9.51 -20.20 14.33
C VAL A 647 9.88 -21.29 13.33
N ALA A 648 9.72 -22.55 13.72
CA ALA A 648 9.76 -23.69 12.81
C ALA A 648 8.33 -24.12 12.47
N SER A 649 8.16 -24.72 11.29
CA SER A 649 6.84 -25.23 10.84
C SER A 649 6.19 -26.14 11.87
N GLY A 650 4.95 -25.86 12.24
CA GLY A 650 4.17 -26.59 13.22
C GLY A 650 4.68 -26.49 14.68
N LYS A 651 5.49 -25.45 14.99
CA LYS A 651 6.02 -25.17 16.32
C LYS A 651 5.58 -23.82 16.83
N THR A 652 5.62 -23.65 18.16
CA THR A 652 5.39 -22.36 18.82
C THR A 652 6.54 -21.42 18.54
N PRO A 653 6.31 -20.15 18.17
CA PRO A 653 7.37 -19.14 18.03
C PRO A 653 8.06 -18.89 19.37
N ILE A 654 9.39 -18.70 19.32
CA ILE A 654 10.22 -18.43 20.47
C ILE A 654 10.94 -17.09 20.27
N ILE A 655 10.86 -16.23 21.26
CA ILE A 655 11.70 -15.04 21.35
C ILE A 655 12.93 -15.38 22.19
N VAL A 656 14.08 -14.95 21.74
CA VAL A 656 15.34 -14.99 22.48
C VAL A 656 15.82 -13.56 22.69
N LYS A 657 16.07 -13.23 23.96
CA LYS A 657 16.71 -11.98 24.36
C LYS A 657 18.12 -12.27 24.86
N VAL A 658 19.09 -11.48 24.42
CA VAL A 658 20.47 -11.51 24.92
C VAL A 658 20.77 -10.11 25.49
N ASP A 659 20.99 -10.00 26.77
CA ASP A 659 21.32 -8.75 27.43
C ASP A 659 22.82 -8.36 27.30
N GLY A 660 23.18 -7.18 27.80
CA GLY A 660 24.55 -6.66 27.73
C GLY A 660 25.58 -7.56 28.42
N ASP A 661 25.19 -8.36 29.42
CA ASP A 661 26.02 -9.30 30.16
C ASP A 661 26.06 -10.70 29.52
N SER A 662 25.41 -10.86 28.36
CA SER A 662 25.30 -12.13 27.63
C SER A 662 24.37 -13.15 28.30
N ASN A 663 23.50 -12.73 29.22
CA ASN A 663 22.46 -13.61 29.71
C ASN A 663 21.41 -13.81 28.64
N VAL A 664 20.93 -15.04 28.51
CA VAL A 664 19.92 -15.43 27.53
C VAL A 664 18.60 -15.71 28.22
N THR A 665 17.56 -15.00 27.82
CA THR A 665 16.19 -15.26 28.22
C THR A 665 15.35 -15.73 27.02
N GLN A 666 14.47 -16.70 27.24
CA GLN A 666 13.59 -17.23 26.19
C GLN A 666 12.12 -17.09 26.59
N TYR A 667 11.29 -16.65 25.63
CA TYR A 667 9.84 -16.50 25.79
C TYR A 667 9.12 -17.29 24.70
N GLU A 668 8.12 -18.07 25.07
CA GLU A 668 7.20 -18.68 24.11
C GLU A 668 6.08 -17.69 23.74
N VAL A 669 5.77 -17.57 22.45
CA VAL A 669 4.68 -16.75 21.95
C VAL A 669 3.47 -17.64 21.69
N PRO A 670 2.39 -17.59 22.49
CA PRO A 670 1.26 -18.49 22.34
C PRO A 670 0.52 -18.24 21.04
N THR A 671 0.26 -19.29 20.28
CA THR A 671 -0.48 -19.20 19.02
C THR A 671 -1.14 -20.54 18.66
N THR A 672 -2.22 -20.45 17.89
CA THR A 672 -2.85 -21.61 17.22
C THR A 672 -2.48 -21.68 15.74
N ILE A 673 -1.74 -20.71 15.22
CA ILE A 673 -1.27 -20.70 13.84
C ILE A 673 -0.25 -21.83 13.66
N THR A 674 -0.41 -22.61 12.60
CA THR A 674 0.47 -23.73 12.26
C THR A 674 1.24 -23.50 10.97
N ASN A 675 0.73 -22.66 10.08
CA ASN A 675 1.33 -22.38 8.78
C ASN A 675 1.68 -20.88 8.67
N PHE A 676 2.91 -20.54 9.04
CA PHE A 676 3.41 -19.17 9.01
C PHE A 676 3.90 -18.79 7.62
N LEU A 677 3.45 -17.64 7.13
CA LEU A 677 3.96 -16.99 5.93
C LEU A 677 5.15 -16.09 6.28
N GLU A 678 4.96 -15.20 7.25
CA GLU A 678 5.96 -14.28 7.75
C GLU A 678 5.81 -14.08 9.26
N ILE A 679 6.90 -13.70 9.90
CA ILE A 679 6.94 -13.25 11.29
C ILE A 679 7.77 -11.98 11.37
N SER A 680 7.38 -11.05 12.20
CA SER A 680 8.20 -9.90 12.55
C SER A 680 8.03 -9.54 14.03
N MET A 681 8.95 -8.73 14.54
CA MET A 681 8.96 -8.27 15.92
C MET A 681 9.48 -6.85 15.95
N ASP A 682 8.87 -6.02 16.76
CA ASP A 682 9.31 -4.66 17.02
C ASP A 682 9.03 -4.29 18.49
N ILE A 683 9.69 -3.25 19.01
CA ILE A 683 9.52 -2.78 20.37
C ILE A 683 9.13 -1.32 20.33
N ALA A 684 7.96 -1.01 20.87
CA ALA A 684 7.44 0.34 20.93
C ALA A 684 8.27 1.24 21.87
N GLU A 685 8.15 2.54 21.70
CA GLU A 685 8.83 3.52 22.57
C GLU A 685 8.45 3.37 24.07
N ASN A 686 7.23 2.91 24.34
CA ASN A 686 6.76 2.60 25.70
C ASN A 686 7.24 1.23 26.22
N GLY A 687 8.20 0.58 25.54
CA GLY A 687 8.76 -0.71 25.93
C GLY A 687 7.81 -1.89 25.71
N THR A 688 6.76 -1.75 24.93
CA THR A 688 5.87 -2.87 24.59
C THR A 688 6.46 -3.69 23.47
N VAL A 689 6.69 -4.99 23.70
CA VAL A 689 7.14 -5.93 22.67
C VAL A 689 5.94 -6.34 21.82
N CYS A 690 6.03 -6.12 20.51
CA CYS A 690 5.01 -6.47 19.53
C CYS A 690 5.52 -7.57 18.60
N VAL A 691 4.64 -8.51 18.26
CA VAL A 691 4.94 -9.64 17.38
C VAL A 691 3.86 -9.75 16.33
N SER A 692 4.28 -9.84 15.08
CA SER A 692 3.42 -10.16 13.94
C SER A 692 3.55 -11.63 13.57
N LEU A 693 2.44 -12.33 13.53
CA LEU A 693 2.32 -13.72 13.13
C LEU A 693 1.39 -13.78 11.90
N ILE A 694 1.97 -13.72 10.73
CA ILE A 694 1.24 -13.73 9.46
C ILE A 694 1.11 -15.17 8.99
N ALA A 695 -0.14 -15.58 8.72
CA ALA A 695 -0.49 -16.93 8.38
C ALA A 695 -0.83 -17.07 6.89
N SER A 696 -0.56 -18.26 6.34
CA SER A 696 -1.02 -18.66 5.02
C SER A 696 -2.28 -19.50 5.14
N GLY A 697 -3.42 -18.99 4.68
CA GLY A 697 -4.72 -19.67 4.73
C GLY A 697 -5.36 -19.75 6.13
N GLU A 698 -4.84 -19.04 7.12
CA GLU A 698 -5.35 -18.92 8.48
C GLU A 698 -5.43 -17.45 8.90
N ALA A 699 -6.09 -17.14 10.01
CA ALA A 699 -6.19 -15.78 10.53
C ALA A 699 -4.84 -15.31 11.11
N SER A 700 -4.27 -14.26 10.52
CA SER A 700 -3.05 -13.60 11.03
C SER A 700 -3.31 -12.89 12.36
N ARG A 701 -2.29 -12.75 13.21
CA ARG A 701 -2.39 -12.13 14.53
C ARG A 701 -1.24 -11.18 14.80
N ILE A 702 -1.55 -10.11 15.48
CA ILE A 702 -0.56 -9.25 16.14
C ILE A 702 -0.74 -9.44 17.65
N LEU A 703 0.36 -9.75 18.32
CA LEU A 703 0.40 -9.92 19.76
C LEU A 703 1.30 -8.86 20.40
N TYR A 704 0.98 -8.45 21.61
CA TYR A 704 1.84 -7.61 22.40
C TYR A 704 2.00 -8.18 23.82
N LEU A 705 3.16 -7.95 24.41
CA LEU A 705 3.48 -8.39 25.75
C LEU A 705 3.08 -7.30 26.75
N ASP A 706 2.26 -7.66 27.74
CA ASP A 706 1.83 -6.76 28.80
C ASP A 706 1.83 -7.49 30.13
N SER A 707 2.69 -7.01 31.06
CA SER A 707 2.83 -7.53 32.41
C SER A 707 3.08 -9.04 32.47
N GLY A 708 3.89 -9.57 31.54
CA GLY A 708 4.26 -10.97 31.41
C GLY A 708 3.24 -11.84 30.68
N GLU A 709 2.16 -11.28 30.19
CA GLU A 709 1.12 -11.99 29.44
C GLU A 709 1.05 -11.50 27.98
N TRP A 710 0.96 -12.45 27.04
CA TRP A 710 0.71 -12.14 25.65
C TRP A 710 -0.77 -11.86 25.41
N LYS A 711 -1.06 -10.70 24.83
CA LYS A 711 -2.41 -10.27 24.45
C LYS A 711 -2.49 -10.03 22.96
N GLN A 712 -3.65 -10.35 22.37
CA GLN A 712 -3.88 -10.04 20.95
C GLN A 712 -4.27 -8.56 20.79
N LEU A 713 -3.62 -7.88 19.85
CA LEU A 713 -3.94 -6.50 19.47
C LEU A 713 -5.00 -6.50 18.39
N GLY A 714 -6.24 -6.19 18.79
CA GLY A 714 -7.35 -6.10 17.85
C GLY A 714 -7.76 -7.43 17.20
N SER A 715 -8.44 -7.32 16.06
CA SER A 715 -8.85 -8.43 15.20
C SER A 715 -7.71 -8.89 14.28
N THR A 716 -8.01 -9.71 13.29
CA THR A 716 -7.06 -10.10 12.24
C THR A 716 -6.71 -8.88 11.37
N PRO A 717 -5.42 -8.49 11.26
CA PRO A 717 -5.03 -7.33 10.47
C PRO A 717 -5.12 -7.57 8.96
N CYS A 718 -4.93 -8.81 8.53
CA CYS A 718 -5.14 -9.26 7.16
C CYS A 718 -5.53 -10.75 7.16
N SER A 719 -6.39 -11.10 6.20
CA SER A 719 -6.75 -12.49 5.91
C SER A 719 -6.32 -12.82 4.52
N ASP A 720 -5.67 -13.74 4.07
CA ASP A 720 -5.29 -14.05 2.69
C ASP A 720 -4.33 -13.03 2.08
N CYS A 721 -3.17 -12.90 2.66
CA CYS A 721 -2.05 -12.13 2.12
C CYS A 721 -0.91 -13.04 1.68
N GLN A 722 -0.14 -12.58 0.67
CA GLN A 722 1.04 -13.28 0.15
C GLN A 722 2.35 -12.71 0.69
N SER A 723 2.33 -11.51 1.24
CA SER A 723 3.42 -10.87 1.96
C SER A 723 2.84 -9.84 2.92
N ALA A 724 3.45 -9.69 4.08
CA ALA A 724 3.10 -8.63 5.01
C ALA A 724 4.32 -8.27 5.88
N ASP A 725 4.36 -7.04 6.36
CA ASP A 725 5.36 -6.58 7.31
C ASP A 725 4.75 -5.66 8.35
N MET A 726 5.42 -5.49 9.47
CA MET A 726 4.98 -4.71 10.62
C MET A 726 6.07 -3.73 11.04
N THR A 727 5.67 -2.52 11.37
CA THR A 727 6.52 -1.57 12.10
C THR A 727 5.72 -0.88 13.21
N VAL A 728 6.40 -0.47 14.25
CA VAL A 728 5.80 0.27 15.36
C VAL A 728 6.35 1.68 15.39
N SER A 729 5.49 2.67 15.50
CA SER A 729 5.86 4.07 15.59
C SER A 729 4.85 4.86 16.42
N ASN A 730 5.32 5.73 17.32
CA ASN A 730 4.46 6.54 18.20
C ASN A 730 3.42 5.71 18.97
N ASN A 731 3.80 4.56 19.51
CA ASN A 731 2.92 3.59 20.21
C ASN A 731 1.75 3.09 19.35
N ARG A 732 1.92 3.08 18.04
CA ARG A 732 0.97 2.58 17.05
C ARG A 732 1.62 1.49 16.22
N VAL A 733 0.94 0.37 16.07
CA VAL A 733 1.36 -0.73 15.20
C VAL A 733 0.78 -0.53 13.81
N TYR A 734 1.63 -0.54 12.80
CA TYR A 734 1.25 -0.52 11.40
C TYR A 734 1.53 -1.88 10.78
N VAL A 735 0.58 -2.38 10.00
CA VAL A 735 0.72 -3.63 9.25
C VAL A 735 0.44 -3.34 7.78
N GLY A 736 1.46 -3.52 6.95
CA GLY A 736 1.33 -3.52 5.50
C GLY A 736 1.17 -4.95 4.99
N ALA A 737 0.22 -5.19 4.11
CA ALA A 737 -0.03 -6.51 3.53
C ALA A 737 -0.27 -6.41 2.03
N VAL A 738 0.19 -7.41 1.29
CA VAL A 738 -0.14 -7.62 -0.13
C VAL A 738 -1.14 -8.75 -0.22
N LEU A 739 -2.33 -8.47 -0.75
CA LEU A 739 -3.40 -9.46 -0.87
C LEU A 739 -3.07 -10.49 -1.97
N SER A 740 -3.25 -11.78 -1.67
CA SER A 740 -2.81 -12.91 -2.51
C SER A 740 -3.40 -12.91 -3.91
N ASN A 741 -4.68 -12.55 -4.03
CA ASN A 741 -5.41 -12.71 -5.28
C ASN A 741 -5.32 -11.51 -6.22
N THR A 742 -4.91 -10.35 -5.75
CA THR A 742 -4.96 -9.08 -6.51
C THR A 742 -3.64 -8.34 -6.55
N GLY A 743 -2.68 -8.69 -5.69
CA GLY A 743 -1.50 -7.86 -5.50
C GLY A 743 -1.81 -6.46 -4.93
N THR A 744 -3.01 -6.24 -4.40
CA THR A 744 -3.38 -4.94 -3.80
C THR A 744 -2.67 -4.78 -2.46
N VAL A 745 -2.10 -3.59 -2.24
CA VAL A 745 -1.49 -3.23 -0.95
C VAL A 745 -2.58 -2.74 0.00
N SER A 746 -2.64 -3.35 1.18
CA SER A 746 -3.44 -2.88 2.31
C SER A 746 -2.48 -2.40 3.41
N LEU A 747 -2.70 -1.21 3.93
CA LEU A 747 -2.03 -0.73 5.13
C LEU A 747 -3.07 -0.47 6.20
N THR A 748 -2.87 -1.05 7.36
CA THR A 748 -3.73 -0.88 8.53
C THR A 748 -2.91 -0.47 9.74
N TYR A 749 -3.55 0.15 10.72
CA TYR A 749 -2.90 0.46 11.98
C TYR A 749 -3.83 0.24 13.17
N LYS A 750 -3.23 0.10 14.34
CA LYS A 750 -3.90 0.09 15.63
C LYS A 750 -3.01 0.63 16.73
N ASP A 751 -3.61 1.45 17.58
CA ASP A 751 -2.92 1.99 18.75
C ASP A 751 -2.69 0.89 19.80
N LEU A 752 -1.49 0.90 20.37
CA LEU A 752 -1.19 0.11 21.56
C LEU A 752 -1.91 0.71 22.77
N PRO A 753 -2.28 -0.11 23.76
CA PRO A 753 -2.76 0.41 25.03
C PRO A 753 -1.78 1.40 25.64
N GLU A 754 -2.31 2.44 26.25
CA GLU A 754 -1.47 3.39 27.02
C GLU A 754 -0.73 2.65 28.13
N LYS A 755 0.57 2.86 28.20
CA LYS A 755 1.46 2.28 29.18
C LYS A 755 2.47 3.33 29.62
N GLU A 756 2.45 3.64 30.89
CA GLU A 756 3.45 4.53 31.46
C GLU A 756 4.78 3.78 31.63
N LEU A 757 5.86 4.36 31.12
CA LEU A 757 7.20 3.84 31.36
C LEU A 757 7.54 3.91 32.87
N PRO A 758 8.32 2.92 33.35
CA PRO A 758 8.88 3.04 34.67
C PRO A 758 9.89 4.19 34.73
N GLU A 759 9.90 4.87 35.85
CA GLU A 759 10.91 5.85 36.18
C GLU A 759 11.71 5.36 37.39
N LEU A 760 12.98 5.74 37.44
CA LEU A 760 13.80 5.53 38.62
C LEU A 760 13.67 6.76 39.54
N ILE A 761 13.20 6.56 40.74
CA ILE A 761 13.01 7.64 41.73
C ILE A 761 13.84 7.34 42.96
N SER A 762 14.17 8.38 43.68
CA SER A 762 14.72 8.27 45.04
C SER A 762 13.67 8.68 46.07
N PRO A 763 13.28 7.79 47.01
CA PRO A 763 12.48 8.17 48.16
C PRO A 763 13.17 9.21 49.04
N GLU A 764 14.52 9.28 49.01
CA GLU A 764 15.37 10.22 49.73
C GLU A 764 15.88 11.36 48.82
N ALA A 765 14.99 12.00 48.10
CA ALA A 765 15.31 13.01 47.07
C ALA A 765 16.10 14.23 47.57
N GLU A 766 16.17 14.42 48.91
CA GLU A 766 17.01 15.47 49.50
C GLU A 766 18.50 15.13 49.43
N THR A 767 18.86 13.85 49.34
CA THR A 767 20.24 13.38 49.38
C THR A 767 20.65 12.70 48.09
N VAL A 768 19.78 11.93 47.46
CA VAL A 768 20.05 11.21 46.22
C VAL A 768 19.21 11.80 45.09
N ALA A 769 19.86 12.28 44.06
CA ALA A 769 19.19 12.83 42.88
C ALA A 769 19.33 11.90 41.67
N VAL A 770 18.21 11.67 40.98
CA VAL A 770 18.16 10.96 39.70
C VAL A 770 17.91 12.00 38.59
N SER A 771 18.84 12.13 37.68
CA SER A 771 18.75 12.98 36.49
C SER A 771 18.54 12.09 35.24
N ASP A 772 18.56 12.68 34.05
CA ASP A 772 18.35 11.93 32.81
C ASP A 772 19.37 10.81 32.55
N SER A 773 20.60 10.99 33.03
CA SER A 773 21.68 10.02 32.74
C SER A 773 22.47 9.62 33.96
N TYR A 774 22.31 10.32 35.09
CA TYR A 774 23.15 10.14 36.24
C TYR A 774 22.35 10.01 37.54
N ILE A 775 22.90 9.24 38.48
CA ILE A 775 22.44 9.13 39.85
C ILE A 775 23.55 9.68 40.73
N THR A 776 23.26 10.77 41.45
CA THR A 776 24.21 11.48 42.30
C THR A 776 23.78 11.46 43.76
N GLY A 777 24.68 11.79 44.68
CA GLY A 777 24.38 11.86 46.11
C GLY A 777 24.33 10.50 46.82
N ILE A 778 24.65 9.40 46.12
CA ILE A 778 24.76 8.09 46.75
C ILE A 778 25.88 8.13 47.82
N PRO A 779 25.58 7.73 49.08
CA PRO A 779 26.62 7.72 50.15
C PRO A 779 27.77 6.79 49.77
N GLN A 780 28.95 7.19 50.11
CA GLN A 780 30.17 6.36 49.97
C GLN A 780 30.02 5.02 50.71
N LYS A 781 30.69 3.99 50.16
CA LYS A 781 30.67 2.62 50.71
C LYS A 781 29.28 1.99 50.73
N THR A 782 28.34 2.56 49.98
CA THR A 782 27.01 1.92 49.75
C THR A 782 27.22 0.62 49.02
N VAL A 783 26.60 -0.45 49.48
CA VAL A 783 26.66 -1.78 48.87
C VAL A 783 25.35 -2.19 48.19
N ASN A 784 24.25 -1.45 48.46
CA ASN A 784 22.95 -1.80 47.92
C ASN A 784 22.16 -0.53 47.53
N LEU A 785 22.02 -0.29 46.24
CA LEU A 785 21.26 0.86 45.71
C LEU A 785 19.77 0.79 46.00
N ARG A 786 19.20 -0.40 46.24
CA ARG A 786 17.76 -0.55 46.61
C ARG A 786 17.36 0.09 47.92
N LEU A 787 18.32 0.57 48.68
CA LEU A 787 18.05 1.39 49.88
C LEU A 787 17.69 2.85 49.53
N TYR A 788 18.08 3.30 48.34
CA TYR A 788 17.99 4.72 47.92
C TYR A 788 17.15 4.91 46.63
N LEU A 789 16.88 3.83 45.89
CA LEU A 789 16.23 3.90 44.59
C LEU A 789 15.06 2.94 44.54
N GLU A 790 13.98 3.39 43.87
CA GLU A 790 12.80 2.59 43.53
C GLU A 790 12.43 2.80 42.07
N ALA A 791 11.88 1.79 41.44
CA ALA A 791 11.30 1.89 40.08
C ALA A 791 9.77 2.00 40.20
N THR A 792 9.18 2.92 39.44
CA THR A 792 7.72 3.12 39.39
C THR A 792 7.05 2.15 38.39
N ASN A 793 5.73 2.19 38.30
CA ASN A 793 4.92 1.54 37.26
C ASN A 793 5.24 0.04 37.05
N GLY A 794 5.51 -0.68 38.17
CA GLY A 794 5.82 -2.11 38.10
C GLY A 794 7.18 -2.47 37.50
N GLY A 795 7.98 -1.48 37.14
CA GLY A 795 9.32 -1.70 36.64
C GLY A 795 10.31 -2.15 37.75
N TYR A 796 11.48 -2.51 37.34
CA TYR A 796 12.57 -2.87 38.26
C TYR A 796 13.93 -2.44 37.69
N PHE A 797 14.96 -2.41 38.55
CA PHE A 797 16.29 -2.08 38.08
C PHE A 797 17.35 -3.12 38.49
N LYS A 798 18.38 -3.23 37.66
CA LYS A 798 19.62 -3.99 37.92
C LYS A 798 20.77 -2.99 37.99
N TYR A 799 21.83 -3.36 38.65
CA TYR A 799 23.07 -2.58 38.67
C TYR A 799 24.29 -3.52 38.77
N ASP A 800 25.40 -3.12 38.16
CA ASP A 800 26.63 -3.89 38.16
C ASP A 800 27.47 -3.64 39.39
N SER A 801 27.57 -2.38 39.80
CA SER A 801 28.43 -1.97 40.94
C SER A 801 27.98 -0.62 41.51
N VAL A 802 28.26 -0.41 42.77
CA VAL A 802 27.98 0.87 43.47
C VAL A 802 29.28 1.65 43.58
N ARG A 803 29.61 2.37 42.50
CA ARG A 803 30.82 3.20 42.36
C ARG A 803 30.61 4.23 41.28
N THR A 804 31.42 5.26 41.22
CA THR A 804 31.41 6.16 40.07
C THR A 804 31.71 5.40 38.75
N GLY A 805 30.88 5.57 37.76
CA GLY A 805 30.91 4.82 36.51
C GLY A 805 30.11 3.51 36.51
N GLY A 806 29.63 3.04 37.68
CA GLY A 806 28.71 1.91 37.76
C GLY A 806 27.40 2.16 37.03
N GLN A 807 26.82 1.15 36.43
CA GLN A 807 25.61 1.27 35.61
C GLN A 807 24.38 0.79 36.36
N VAL A 808 23.30 1.53 36.25
CA VAL A 808 21.95 1.15 36.71
C VAL A 808 21.05 1.04 35.50
N LEU A 809 20.45 -0.12 35.29
CA LEU A 809 19.62 -0.48 34.14
C LEU A 809 18.17 -0.57 34.60
N LEU A 810 17.30 0.26 34.07
CA LEU A 810 15.86 0.31 34.41
C LEU A 810 15.08 -0.51 33.35
N TYR A 811 14.27 -1.43 33.84
CA TYR A 811 13.46 -2.35 33.02
C TYR A 811 11.97 -2.14 33.27
N THR A 812 11.17 -2.40 32.23
CA THR A 812 9.71 -2.60 32.40
C THR A 812 9.42 -3.90 33.15
N ALA A 813 8.15 -4.11 33.54
CA ALA A 813 7.68 -5.38 34.10
C ALA A 813 7.87 -6.56 33.11
N ASP A 814 7.94 -6.30 31.82
CA ASP A 814 8.12 -7.26 30.74
C ASP A 814 9.61 -7.49 30.37
N ASP A 815 10.51 -7.11 31.27
CA ASP A 815 11.96 -7.31 31.14
C ASP A 815 12.59 -6.58 29.93
N VAL A 816 12.00 -5.46 29.47
CA VAL A 816 12.53 -4.60 28.41
C VAL A 816 13.34 -3.47 29.03
N LEU A 817 14.59 -3.32 28.64
CA LEU A 817 15.44 -2.23 29.09
C LEU A 817 14.99 -0.89 28.49
N VAL A 818 14.59 0.05 29.33
CA VAL A 818 14.11 1.36 28.90
C VAL A 818 15.12 2.48 29.11
N LYS A 819 15.93 2.39 30.16
CA LYS A 819 16.88 3.46 30.44
C LYS A 819 18.15 2.96 31.17
N ARG A 820 19.25 3.67 30.94
CA ARG A 820 20.54 3.47 31.61
C ARG A 820 20.94 4.70 32.38
N TYR A 821 21.42 4.50 33.57
CA TYR A 821 21.97 5.57 34.39
C TYR A 821 23.38 5.22 34.85
N THR A 822 24.22 6.23 35.02
CA THR A 822 25.57 6.09 35.57
C THR A 822 25.60 6.62 37.01
N VAL A 823 26.10 5.82 37.90
CA VAL A 823 26.30 6.24 39.30
C VAL A 823 27.48 7.22 39.41
N VAL A 824 27.28 8.29 40.17
CA VAL A 824 28.32 9.27 40.50
C VAL A 824 28.36 9.43 42.01
N ILE A 825 29.46 8.98 42.61
CA ILE A 825 29.71 9.14 44.02
C ILE A 825 30.66 10.31 44.22
N LYS A 826 30.29 11.29 45.00
CA LYS A 826 31.07 12.49 45.27
C LYS A 826 32.44 12.13 45.80
N GLY A 827 33.49 12.58 45.08
CA GLY A 827 34.89 12.37 45.45
C GLY A 827 35.47 11.02 45.03
N ASP A 828 34.69 10.08 44.49
CA ASP A 828 35.16 8.78 43.95
C ASP A 828 35.52 8.96 42.44
N VAL A 829 36.74 9.34 42.17
CA VAL A 829 37.25 9.68 40.85
C VAL A 829 38.06 8.58 40.21
N ASN A 830 38.47 7.58 40.98
CA ASN A 830 39.14 6.38 40.50
C ASN A 830 38.13 5.24 40.23
N GLY A 831 36.89 5.38 40.67
CA GLY A 831 35.77 4.42 40.45
C GLY A 831 35.92 3.16 41.31
N ASP A 832 36.43 3.24 42.50
CA ASP A 832 36.54 2.12 43.45
C ASP A 832 35.40 2.09 44.48
N GLY A 833 34.55 3.14 44.51
CA GLY A 833 33.39 3.27 45.38
C GLY A 833 33.64 3.97 46.67
N ALA A 834 34.87 4.47 46.89
CA ALA A 834 35.23 5.27 48.07
C ALA A 834 35.87 6.59 47.63
N ALA A 835 35.80 7.61 48.43
CA ALA A 835 36.55 8.81 48.20
C ALA A 835 37.70 8.83 49.22
N ASP A 836 38.92 8.87 48.74
CA ASP A 836 40.11 8.86 49.60
C ASP A 836 41.32 9.64 49.01
N GLY A 837 42.48 9.47 49.58
CA GLY A 837 43.69 10.18 49.12
C GLY A 837 44.13 9.81 47.67
N CYS A 838 43.74 8.68 47.17
CA CYS A 838 44.00 8.30 45.74
C CYS A 838 43.23 9.18 44.78
N ASP A 839 41.95 9.46 45.11
CA ASP A 839 41.08 10.35 44.33
C ASP A 839 41.57 11.78 44.35
N ALA A 840 42.02 12.26 45.53
CA ALA A 840 42.57 13.60 45.70
C ALA A 840 43.77 13.85 44.74
N VAL A 841 44.61 12.84 44.50
CA VAL A 841 45.70 12.93 43.55
C VAL A 841 45.17 13.11 42.13
N ILE A 842 44.12 12.39 41.74
CA ILE A 842 43.49 12.47 40.43
C ILE A 842 42.81 13.82 40.23
N ILE A 843 42.09 14.33 41.24
CA ILE A 843 41.44 15.65 41.21
C ILE A 843 42.52 16.73 41.03
N ASN A 844 43.61 16.71 41.80
CA ASN A 844 44.68 17.68 41.62
C ASN A 844 45.35 17.61 40.24
N ALA A 845 45.50 16.42 39.66
CA ALA A 845 46.00 16.27 38.29
C ALA A 845 45.03 16.85 37.24
N ALA A 846 43.74 16.69 37.43
CA ALA A 846 42.70 17.24 36.56
C ALA A 846 42.65 18.79 36.71
N ALA A 847 42.68 19.33 37.95
CA ALA A 847 42.72 20.77 38.24
C ALA A 847 43.97 21.42 37.60
N ALA A 848 45.11 20.75 37.60
CA ALA A 848 46.34 21.18 36.94
C ALA A 848 46.32 21.06 35.37
N GLY A 849 45.25 20.54 34.81
CA GLY A 849 45.14 20.30 33.37
C GLY A 849 46.02 19.17 32.83
N MET A 850 46.55 18.30 33.71
CA MET A 850 47.39 17.17 33.35
C MET A 850 46.56 15.93 32.93
N LEU A 851 45.24 15.92 33.23
CA LEU A 851 44.34 14.84 33.00
C LEU A 851 42.97 15.35 32.54
N THR A 852 42.38 14.74 31.52
CA THR A 852 40.99 14.99 31.14
C THR A 852 40.17 13.79 31.62
N LEU A 853 39.12 14.07 32.38
CA LEU A 853 38.25 13.07 32.96
C LEU A 853 37.00 12.89 32.08
N PRO A 854 36.47 11.67 31.96
CA PRO A 854 35.10 11.47 31.47
C PRO A 854 34.06 12.20 32.32
N ASP A 855 32.91 12.57 31.76
CA ASP A 855 31.91 13.43 32.38
C ASP A 855 31.51 13.00 33.78
N HIS A 856 31.24 11.71 34.00
CA HIS A 856 30.84 11.17 35.32
C HIS A 856 31.97 11.27 36.36
N PHE A 857 33.25 11.12 35.99
CA PHE A 857 34.37 11.35 36.86
C PHE A 857 34.62 12.85 37.07
N GLY A 858 34.37 13.69 36.05
CA GLY A 858 34.37 15.14 36.17
C GLY A 858 33.33 15.60 37.21
N MET A 859 32.12 15.07 37.14
CA MET A 859 31.05 15.34 38.11
C MET A 859 31.41 14.86 39.54
N ALA A 860 32.08 13.71 39.67
CA ALA A 860 32.56 13.21 40.94
C ALA A 860 33.68 14.08 41.54
N SER A 861 34.47 14.73 40.67
CA SER A 861 35.61 15.58 41.04
C SER A 861 35.21 16.96 41.57
N ASP A 862 34.08 17.52 41.11
CA ASP A 862 33.53 18.77 41.56
C ASP A 862 32.85 18.54 42.94
N THR A 863 33.67 18.58 43.97
CA THR A 863 33.20 18.18 45.28
C THR A 863 32.54 19.32 46.09
N ASP A 864 32.77 20.58 45.70
CA ASP A 864 32.06 21.71 46.31
C ASP A 864 30.81 22.13 45.47
N GLY A 865 30.64 21.63 44.24
CA GLY A 865 29.48 21.84 43.41
C GLY A 865 29.45 23.21 42.70
N ASP A 866 30.65 23.81 42.50
CA ASP A 866 30.76 25.13 41.86
C ASP A 866 30.86 25.07 40.33
N GLY A 867 30.92 23.88 39.76
CA GLY A 867 31.00 23.60 38.36
C GLY A 867 32.44 23.62 37.79
N ASN A 868 33.46 23.76 38.64
CA ASN A 868 34.87 23.77 38.26
C ASN A 868 35.62 22.69 39.03
N ILE A 869 36.64 22.11 38.43
CA ILE A 869 37.55 21.21 39.12
C ILE A 869 38.78 22.00 39.53
N THR A 870 39.00 22.17 40.82
CA THR A 870 40.09 22.96 41.42
C THR A 870 40.81 22.15 42.52
N ASP A 871 41.91 22.69 43.00
CA ASP A 871 42.67 22.05 44.11
C ASP A 871 41.84 21.92 45.39
N SER A 872 40.84 22.83 45.65
CA SER A 872 39.96 22.77 46.80
C SER A 872 39.07 21.52 46.79
N ASP A 873 38.75 21.00 45.65
CA ASP A 873 37.93 19.78 45.56
C ASP A 873 38.63 18.55 46.09
N SER A 874 39.94 18.53 46.09
CA SER A 874 40.75 17.44 46.62
C SER A 874 40.70 17.32 48.14
N GLU A 875 40.25 18.37 48.87
CA GLU A 875 40.11 18.32 50.32
C GLU A 875 39.02 17.32 50.77
N TYR A 876 37.92 17.23 50.05
CA TYR A 876 36.81 16.33 50.40
C TYR A 876 37.24 14.85 50.48
N PRO A 877 37.86 14.25 49.44
CA PRO A 877 38.25 12.84 49.52
C PRO A 877 39.38 12.61 50.57
N ILE A 878 40.25 13.61 50.81
CA ILE A 878 41.26 13.49 51.88
C ILE A 878 40.55 13.38 53.24
N LEU A 879 39.59 14.23 53.56
CA LEU A 879 38.88 14.18 54.79
C LEU A 879 38.07 12.89 54.96
N CYS A 880 37.43 12.40 53.86
CA CYS A 880 36.76 11.12 53.85
C CYS A 880 37.67 9.94 54.14
N GLY A 881 38.88 9.90 53.55
CA GLY A 881 39.86 8.90 53.80
C GLY A 881 40.40 8.89 55.26
N LEU A 882 40.40 10.03 55.90
CA LEU A 882 40.77 10.18 57.31
C LEU A 882 39.61 9.88 58.29
N ASN A 883 38.40 9.62 57.77
CA ASN A 883 37.15 9.47 58.53
C ASN A 883 36.79 10.71 59.41
N ILE A 884 37.08 11.90 58.89
CA ILE A 884 36.85 13.20 59.61
C ILE A 884 35.65 13.89 58.97
#